data_d51f333cb5e8061fccc7252217dc114a
#
_entry.id   d51f333cb5e8061fccc7252217dc114a
#
_cell.length_a   1.000
_cell.length_b   1.000
_cell.length_c   1.000
_cell.angle_alpha   90.00
_cell.angle_beta   90.00
_cell.angle_gamma   90.00
#
_symmetry.space_group_name_H-M   'P 1'
#
loop_
_entity.id
_entity.type
_entity.pdbx_description
1 polymer ?
#
loop_
_entity_poly.entity_id
_entity_poly.type
_entity_poly.pdbx_seq_one_letter_code
_entity_poly.pdbx_strand_id
1 'polypeptide(L)'
;MSAAPINDTIDLRVIFRKLVAKWWLFLLTTTLALLVAVAYLKTTPKQYGVQAVMLMSEKSRSSFGGGQDEFLKGVSYLQSNTDIEDQISVLTSRNNITKTLKRVDLGISYYETYNFLTVERFEYPPFFVKLDTVALQVTGVPIHVSVDRTAGTYRVKAKGSNVQLYNVQKQEVMDQFIEDYEVDQTVAIGEPFVAKNLGFTIEFPADRKYGAGREHFFFINSLEGLVTEYRGKVLAEPLSDKSNIVVLRSKGEVVLKESTFLNKLMETYIEGELYKQQKKGLKTINFIDEQIGTVSDSLKLVETSMEGFRGTSGGMMSATGTSDQLFQERSRLEDERSTLVRRRSYCQSVLEKIRSSSDLRNVPAPSSSGIDDPILNNLVIEITKLSADLAALNLTTVKSNPTVIAMERKMKSLSGSLAQTAESLVQQADISLVEVNRRLGRIGYEFNQLPENERKLGNIERKFKLSESLYNYLMEKRAEAGIAIASDQVDKVVIDEARLAGLGPVAPDKKVVLGGALLLGLLLPMAFILIRDFFNDRIVDADELKRLSPLPILALIPTSKRKRILPDEPKSLLAESFRTARINLQYLNVSTQRQIIGFTSSSSGEGKTFCALNLATVMAISGKRTLLVDADMRRPRVATVLEMPEGPGLSTYLIGEASLDTIIKKTDVAGLDVIMAGPIPPNPLELVEHVRITELFAQLRGRYDQIIVDASPMGLVSEYVIIMRHVDVTLYVVRQGFTRRSALRLISEMYQDKKIANVDLLLNDVKPGQGYGEGYGYYTK
;
A
#
# COMPACT_ATOMS: atom_id res chain seq x y z
N MET A 1 26.45 1.49 -47.56
CA MET A 1 25.04 1.69 -47.20
C MET A 1 24.85 1.09 -45.80
N SER A 2 24.57 1.97 -44.83
CA SER A 2 24.39 1.60 -43.42
C SER A 2 23.18 0.66 -43.29
N ALA A 3 23.37 -0.48 -42.66
CA ALA A 3 22.30 -1.40 -42.35
C ALA A 3 21.30 -0.69 -41.45
N ALA A 4 20.05 -0.62 -41.89
CA ALA A 4 18.95 -0.12 -41.06
C ALA A 4 18.82 -1.01 -39.82
N PRO A 5 18.65 -0.43 -38.61
CA PRO A 5 18.43 -1.23 -37.42
C PRO A 5 17.15 -2.06 -37.60
N ILE A 6 17.24 -3.33 -37.28
CA ILE A 6 16.07 -4.23 -37.20
C ILE A 6 15.15 -3.65 -36.13
N ASN A 7 14.14 -2.91 -36.56
CA ASN A 7 13.07 -2.46 -35.65
C ASN A 7 12.29 -3.68 -35.20
N ASP A 8 12.52 -4.11 -33.97
CA ASP A 8 11.65 -5.04 -33.24
C ASP A 8 10.30 -4.34 -32.92
N THR A 9 9.55 -3.96 -33.95
CA THR A 9 8.19 -3.49 -33.77
C THR A 9 7.33 -4.68 -33.37
N ILE A 10 6.87 -4.66 -32.12
CA ILE A 10 5.92 -5.65 -31.60
C ILE A 10 4.64 -5.59 -32.44
N ASP A 11 4.42 -6.57 -33.29
CA ASP A 11 3.20 -6.65 -34.11
C ASP A 11 2.03 -7.14 -33.25
N LEU A 12 1.23 -6.17 -32.79
CA LEU A 12 0.05 -6.41 -31.96
C LEU A 12 -0.95 -7.40 -32.60
N ARG A 13 -1.01 -7.47 -33.95
CA ARG A 13 -1.91 -8.41 -34.66
C ARG A 13 -1.47 -9.85 -34.47
N VAL A 14 -0.16 -10.10 -34.43
CA VAL A 14 0.38 -11.45 -34.19
C VAL A 14 0.10 -11.90 -32.76
N ILE A 15 0.29 -11.00 -31.79
CA ILE A 15 -0.04 -11.27 -30.37
C ILE A 15 -1.52 -11.57 -30.24
N PHE A 16 -2.38 -10.74 -30.81
CA PHE A 16 -3.84 -10.93 -30.75
C PHE A 16 -4.27 -12.28 -31.33
N ARG A 17 -3.76 -12.69 -32.51
CA ARG A 17 -4.03 -14.03 -33.09
C ARG A 17 -3.60 -15.15 -32.15
N LYS A 18 -2.45 -15.05 -31.49
CA LYS A 18 -1.96 -16.04 -30.53
C LYS A 18 -2.86 -16.16 -29.29
N LEU A 19 -3.36 -15.02 -28.80
CA LEU A 19 -4.29 -14.98 -27.69
C LEU A 19 -5.64 -15.60 -28.06
N VAL A 20 -6.20 -15.24 -29.21
CA VAL A 20 -7.47 -15.79 -29.71
C VAL A 20 -7.35 -17.30 -29.99
N ALA A 21 -6.22 -17.76 -30.54
CA ALA A 21 -6.02 -19.20 -30.77
C ALA A 21 -6.07 -20.05 -29.49
N LYS A 22 -5.89 -19.43 -28.31
CA LYS A 22 -5.91 -20.09 -27.00
C LYS A 22 -7.04 -19.61 -26.11
N TRP A 23 -8.16 -19.14 -26.68
CA TRP A 23 -9.31 -18.60 -25.96
C TRP A 23 -9.86 -19.53 -24.86
N TRP A 24 -9.74 -20.85 -25.06
CA TRP A 24 -10.16 -21.85 -24.07
C TRP A 24 -9.41 -21.76 -22.74
N LEU A 25 -8.12 -21.32 -22.76
CA LEU A 25 -7.35 -21.08 -21.52
C LEU A 25 -7.94 -19.92 -20.73
N PHE A 26 -8.36 -18.86 -21.41
CA PHE A 26 -9.01 -17.72 -20.76
C PHE A 26 -10.33 -18.12 -20.13
N LEU A 27 -11.12 -18.92 -20.83
CA LEU A 27 -12.38 -19.43 -20.30
C LEU A 27 -12.16 -20.32 -19.07
N LEU A 28 -11.20 -21.21 -19.11
CA LEU A 28 -10.89 -22.14 -18.02
C LEU A 28 -10.36 -21.39 -16.78
N THR A 29 -9.39 -20.49 -16.96
CA THR A 29 -8.81 -19.72 -15.84
C THR A 29 -9.82 -18.74 -15.23
N THR A 30 -10.63 -18.08 -16.05
CA THR A 30 -11.66 -17.16 -15.57
C THR A 30 -12.75 -17.90 -14.81
N THR A 31 -13.20 -19.05 -15.33
CA THR A 31 -14.19 -19.90 -14.63
C THR A 31 -13.64 -20.39 -13.30
N LEU A 32 -12.39 -20.87 -13.28
CA LEU A 32 -11.74 -21.33 -12.05
C LEU A 32 -11.57 -20.18 -11.03
N ALA A 33 -11.13 -19.01 -11.48
CA ALA A 33 -10.98 -17.85 -10.62
C ALA A 33 -12.33 -17.39 -10.03
N LEU A 34 -13.41 -17.41 -10.83
CA LEU A 34 -14.75 -17.09 -10.35
C LEU A 34 -15.28 -18.11 -9.36
N LEU A 35 -15.03 -19.42 -9.59
CA LEU A 35 -15.41 -20.46 -8.64
C LEU A 35 -14.69 -20.28 -7.30
N VAL A 36 -13.39 -19.99 -7.31
CA VAL A 36 -12.62 -19.68 -6.09
C VAL A 36 -13.16 -18.44 -5.41
N ALA A 37 -13.46 -17.37 -6.16
CA ALA A 37 -14.05 -16.15 -5.61
C ALA A 37 -15.42 -16.38 -4.96
N VAL A 38 -16.27 -17.19 -5.59
CA VAL A 38 -17.59 -17.54 -5.02
C VAL A 38 -17.42 -18.43 -3.77
N ALA A 39 -16.48 -19.37 -3.78
CA ALA A 39 -16.15 -20.17 -2.60
C ALA A 39 -15.66 -19.27 -1.46
N TYR A 40 -14.74 -18.35 -1.74
CA TYR A 40 -14.26 -17.35 -0.78
C TYR A 40 -15.40 -16.50 -0.21
N LEU A 41 -16.30 -15.97 -1.05
CA LEU A 41 -17.45 -15.17 -0.61
C LEU A 41 -18.46 -15.96 0.24
N LYS A 42 -18.52 -17.30 0.09
CA LYS A 42 -19.39 -18.16 0.87
C LYS A 42 -18.77 -18.59 2.19
N THR A 43 -17.46 -18.74 2.25
CA THR A 43 -16.74 -19.21 3.45
C THR A 43 -16.24 -18.08 4.35
N THR A 44 -16.14 -16.86 3.83
CA THR A 44 -15.71 -15.70 4.62
C THR A 44 -16.89 -15.06 5.35
N PRO A 45 -16.79 -14.84 6.68
CA PRO A 45 -17.85 -14.18 7.45
C PRO A 45 -18.06 -12.75 6.97
N LYS A 46 -19.32 -12.32 7.00
CA LYS A 46 -19.71 -10.98 6.53
C LYS A 46 -19.42 -9.97 7.63
N GLN A 47 -18.74 -8.89 7.29
CA GLN A 47 -18.51 -7.76 8.18
C GLN A 47 -19.49 -6.63 7.88
N TYR A 48 -20.02 -6.05 8.94
CA TYR A 48 -20.97 -4.94 8.91
C TYR A 48 -20.29 -3.69 9.45
N GLY A 49 -20.56 -2.55 8.81
CA GLY A 49 -20.17 -1.24 9.31
C GLY A 49 -21.19 -0.75 10.33
N VAL A 50 -20.72 -0.28 11.46
CA VAL A 50 -21.53 0.39 12.48
C VAL A 50 -21.04 1.82 12.58
N GLN A 51 -21.96 2.78 12.68
CA GLN A 51 -21.65 4.18 12.87
C GLN A 51 -22.48 4.81 13.99
N ALA A 52 -21.86 5.75 14.68
CA ALA A 52 -22.48 6.61 15.68
C ALA A 52 -22.11 8.05 15.41
N VAL A 53 -22.91 9.00 15.84
CA VAL A 53 -22.68 10.43 15.64
C VAL A 53 -22.76 11.16 16.97
N MET A 54 -21.75 11.96 17.24
CA MET A 54 -21.61 12.71 18.48
C MET A 54 -21.27 14.17 18.19
N LEU A 55 -21.90 15.09 18.92
CA LEU A 55 -21.54 16.51 18.93
C LEU A 55 -20.41 16.71 19.93
N MET A 56 -19.31 17.30 19.50
CA MET A 56 -18.18 17.74 20.33
C MET A 56 -18.11 19.26 20.31
N SER A 57 -19.11 19.92 20.94
CA SER A 57 -19.11 21.37 21.03
C SER A 57 -18.30 21.82 22.25
N GLU A 58 -17.33 22.68 22.06
CA GLU A 58 -16.93 23.61 23.11
C GLU A 58 -17.78 24.86 22.93
N LYS A 59 -18.78 25.05 23.77
CA LYS A 59 -19.27 26.41 24.00
C LYS A 59 -18.07 27.23 24.47
N SER A 60 -17.71 28.23 23.68
CA SER A 60 -16.79 29.24 24.16
C SER A 60 -17.28 29.69 25.54
N ARG A 61 -16.45 29.50 26.56
CA ARG A 61 -16.70 29.93 27.95
C ARG A 61 -16.83 31.42 28.03
N SER A 62 -17.91 31.96 27.54
CA SER A 62 -18.24 33.39 27.57
C SER A 62 -19.43 33.68 28.50
N SER A 63 -19.43 33.07 29.70
CA SER A 63 -20.46 33.41 30.69
C SER A 63 -19.92 33.66 32.09
N PHE A 64 -18.64 34.03 32.21
CA PHE A 64 -18.09 34.47 33.47
C PHE A 64 -17.59 35.95 33.33
N GLY A 65 -18.47 36.90 33.51
CA GLY A 65 -18.12 38.32 33.59
C GLY A 65 -18.49 39.11 32.35
N GLY A 66 -19.55 39.91 32.45
CA GLY A 66 -19.98 40.81 31.40
C GLY A 66 -18.87 41.76 30.95
N GLY A 67 -18.68 41.88 29.65
CA GLY A 67 -17.94 42.98 29.03
C GLY A 67 -16.63 42.65 28.29
N GLN A 68 -16.09 41.42 28.38
CA GLN A 68 -14.80 41.07 27.73
C GLN A 68 -14.88 40.03 26.63
N ASP A 69 -16.08 39.60 26.22
CA ASP A 69 -16.32 38.45 25.36
C ASP A 69 -15.97 38.63 23.87
N GLU A 70 -15.92 39.86 23.37
CA GLU A 70 -15.63 40.08 21.94
C GLU A 70 -14.17 39.86 21.58
N PHE A 71 -13.25 40.08 22.53
CA PHE A 71 -11.81 39.89 22.33
C PHE A 71 -11.43 38.38 22.24
N LEU A 72 -12.04 37.53 23.07
CA LEU A 72 -11.79 36.08 23.06
C LEU A 72 -12.39 35.37 21.86
N LYS A 73 -13.42 35.91 21.24
CA LYS A 73 -14.03 35.33 20.01
C LYS A 73 -13.07 35.33 18.81
N GLY A 74 -12.21 36.34 18.68
CA GLY A 74 -11.22 36.44 17.61
C GLY A 74 -10.11 35.34 17.70
N VAL A 75 -9.70 34.98 18.91
CA VAL A 75 -8.67 33.98 19.17
C VAL A 75 -9.25 32.55 19.09
N SER A 76 -10.51 32.36 19.48
CA SER A 76 -11.24 31.10 19.44
C SER A 76 -11.43 30.54 18.02
N TYR A 77 -11.58 31.37 17.01
CA TYR A 77 -11.74 30.92 15.62
C TYR A 77 -10.49 30.27 15.02
N LEU A 78 -9.31 30.50 15.55
CA LEU A 78 -8.05 29.90 15.09
C LEU A 78 -7.70 28.61 15.83
N GLN A 79 -8.31 28.37 16.99
CA GLN A 79 -8.10 27.20 17.84
C GLN A 79 -9.09 26.05 17.57
N SER A 80 -10.16 26.29 16.79
CA SER A 80 -11.29 25.36 16.67
C SER A 80 -10.95 24.02 15.99
N ASN A 81 -9.96 23.96 15.11
CA ASN A 81 -9.64 22.71 14.41
C ASN A 81 -8.67 21.81 15.21
N THR A 82 -7.72 22.38 15.92
CA THR A 82 -6.80 21.64 16.80
C THR A 82 -7.53 21.02 17.98
N ASP A 83 -8.52 21.71 18.52
CA ASP A 83 -9.28 21.23 19.68
C ASP A 83 -10.15 19.99 19.37
N ILE A 84 -10.69 19.86 18.16
CA ILE A 84 -11.51 18.70 17.77
C ILE A 84 -10.63 17.48 17.52
N GLU A 85 -9.50 17.61 16.84
CA GLU A 85 -8.55 16.53 16.63
C GLU A 85 -7.99 16.00 17.96
N ASP A 86 -7.70 16.89 18.91
CA ASP A 86 -7.28 16.55 20.24
C ASP A 86 -8.39 15.79 21.00
N GLN A 87 -9.64 16.22 20.89
CA GLN A 87 -10.79 15.54 21.51
C GLN A 87 -11.03 14.17 20.90
N ILE A 88 -10.91 14.01 19.58
CA ILE A 88 -10.96 12.72 18.88
C ILE A 88 -9.83 11.82 19.36
N SER A 89 -8.63 12.35 19.52
CA SER A 89 -7.48 11.61 20.04
C SER A 89 -7.69 11.12 21.47
N VAL A 90 -8.33 11.91 22.32
CA VAL A 90 -8.71 11.51 23.67
C VAL A 90 -9.83 10.45 23.65
N LEU A 91 -10.84 10.62 22.80
CA LEU A 91 -11.95 9.67 22.65
C LEU A 91 -11.43 8.27 22.21
N THR A 92 -10.53 8.24 21.24
CA THR A 92 -9.93 6.99 20.70
C THR A 92 -8.68 6.54 21.45
N SER A 93 -8.34 7.20 22.56
CA SER A 93 -7.15 6.89 23.34
C SER A 93 -7.22 5.49 23.97
N ARG A 94 -6.04 4.86 24.14
CA ARG A 94 -5.90 3.59 24.85
C ARG A 94 -6.62 3.61 26.20
N ASN A 95 -6.50 4.69 26.96
CA ASN A 95 -7.10 4.81 28.28
C ASN A 95 -8.64 4.79 28.23
N ASN A 96 -9.25 5.53 27.28
CA ASN A 96 -10.69 5.57 27.12
C ASN A 96 -11.24 4.22 26.64
N ILE A 97 -10.60 3.59 25.66
CA ILE A 97 -10.94 2.24 25.17
C ILE A 97 -10.81 1.21 26.30
N THR A 98 -9.74 1.27 27.10
CA THR A 98 -9.55 0.36 28.23
C THR A 98 -10.69 0.50 29.27
N LYS A 99 -11.07 1.74 29.61
CA LYS A 99 -12.18 1.99 30.54
C LYS A 99 -13.52 1.49 29.98
N THR A 100 -13.72 1.66 28.67
CA THR A 100 -14.92 1.18 27.96
C THR A 100 -14.99 -0.35 27.99
N LEU A 101 -13.89 -1.03 27.62
CA LEU A 101 -13.83 -2.50 27.58
C LEU A 101 -14.02 -3.14 28.96
N LYS A 102 -13.64 -2.45 30.04
CA LYS A 102 -13.93 -2.90 31.41
C LYS A 102 -15.42 -2.84 31.78
N ARG A 103 -16.22 -2.08 31.02
CA ARG A 103 -17.66 -1.91 31.23
C ARG A 103 -18.51 -2.76 30.28
N VAL A 104 -17.89 -3.29 29.24
CA VAL A 104 -18.54 -4.17 28.26
C VAL A 104 -17.95 -5.56 28.40
N ASP A 105 -18.80 -6.56 28.56
CA ASP A 105 -18.37 -7.95 28.74
C ASP A 105 -18.00 -8.57 27.40
N LEU A 106 -16.74 -8.33 26.98
CA LEU A 106 -16.12 -8.88 25.75
C LEU A 106 -15.00 -9.87 26.09
N GLY A 107 -14.87 -10.28 27.37
CA GLY A 107 -13.80 -11.20 27.80
C GLY A 107 -13.87 -12.57 27.15
N ILE A 108 -15.03 -12.96 26.62
CA ILE A 108 -15.24 -14.23 25.92
C ILE A 108 -15.93 -13.98 24.61
N SER A 109 -15.33 -14.49 23.51
CA SER A 109 -15.94 -14.49 22.19
C SER A 109 -16.39 -15.89 21.82
N TYR A 110 -17.65 -16.06 21.44
CA TYR A 110 -18.25 -17.35 21.09
C TYR A 110 -18.37 -17.50 19.60
N TYR A 111 -18.05 -18.69 19.06
CA TYR A 111 -18.09 -19.00 17.65
C TYR A 111 -18.86 -20.29 17.36
N GLU A 112 -19.52 -20.30 16.23
CA GLU A 112 -20.21 -21.46 15.69
C GLU A 112 -19.73 -21.70 14.25
N THR A 113 -19.26 -22.91 13.93
CA THR A 113 -18.89 -23.29 12.58
C THR A 113 -19.96 -24.20 12.01
N TYR A 114 -20.49 -23.85 10.84
CA TYR A 114 -21.45 -24.62 10.07
C TYR A 114 -21.14 -24.51 8.58
N ASN A 115 -21.06 -25.65 7.86
CA ASN A 115 -20.74 -25.70 6.42
C ASN A 115 -19.50 -24.85 6.03
N PHE A 116 -18.40 -24.99 6.76
CA PHE A 116 -17.15 -24.21 6.58
C PHE A 116 -17.25 -22.72 6.83
N LEU A 117 -18.38 -22.21 7.31
CA LEU A 117 -18.55 -20.82 7.71
C LEU A 117 -18.49 -20.73 9.24
N THR A 118 -17.52 -19.98 9.74
CA THR A 118 -17.40 -19.64 11.16
C THR A 118 -18.03 -18.27 11.40
N VAL A 119 -18.96 -18.19 12.37
CA VAL A 119 -19.69 -16.96 12.72
C VAL A 119 -19.58 -16.70 14.20
N GLU A 120 -19.30 -15.46 14.58
CA GLU A 120 -19.33 -15.01 15.97
C GLU A 120 -20.77 -14.89 16.48
N ARG A 121 -21.04 -15.37 17.72
CA ARG A 121 -22.31 -15.31 18.40
C ARG A 121 -22.19 -14.45 19.66
N PHE A 122 -22.77 -13.27 19.70
CA PHE A 122 -22.65 -12.33 20.83
C PHE A 122 -23.91 -12.34 21.69
N GLU A 123 -25.08 -12.06 21.13
CA GLU A 123 -26.32 -11.89 21.89
C GLU A 123 -26.89 -13.22 22.40
N TYR A 124 -26.78 -14.25 21.55
CA TYR A 124 -27.33 -15.58 21.83
C TYR A 124 -26.25 -16.65 21.67
N PRO A 125 -25.24 -16.68 22.54
CA PRO A 125 -24.20 -17.69 22.46
C PRO A 125 -24.80 -19.09 22.72
N PRO A 126 -24.19 -20.14 22.16
CA PRO A 126 -24.68 -21.52 22.37
C PRO A 126 -24.66 -21.92 23.84
N PHE A 127 -23.74 -21.41 24.61
CA PHE A 127 -23.56 -21.61 26.04
C PHE A 127 -22.91 -20.38 26.66
N PHE A 128 -23.00 -20.27 27.99
CA PHE A 128 -22.32 -19.19 28.71
C PHE A 128 -21.15 -19.77 29.50
N VAL A 129 -19.99 -19.15 29.36
CA VAL A 129 -18.75 -19.51 30.07
C VAL A 129 -18.49 -18.51 31.16
N LYS A 130 -18.33 -19.02 32.42
CA LYS A 130 -17.90 -18.22 33.56
C LYS A 130 -16.48 -18.63 33.94
N LEU A 131 -15.53 -17.76 33.75
CA LEU A 131 -14.12 -18.02 34.02
C LEU A 131 -13.87 -18.12 35.54
N ASP A 132 -12.98 -19.02 35.91
CA ASP A 132 -12.35 -18.97 37.21
C ASP A 132 -11.37 -17.79 37.25
N THR A 133 -11.67 -16.82 38.11
CA THR A 133 -10.87 -15.59 38.23
C THR A 133 -9.56 -15.80 38.99
N VAL A 134 -9.43 -16.88 39.76
CA VAL A 134 -8.22 -17.20 40.54
C VAL A 134 -7.17 -17.90 39.66
N ALA A 135 -7.64 -18.80 38.80
CA ALA A 135 -6.77 -19.54 37.90
C ALA A 135 -6.24 -18.65 36.76
N LEU A 136 -4.97 -18.89 36.35
CA LEU A 136 -4.46 -18.35 35.12
C LEU A 136 -5.20 -18.99 33.95
N GLN A 137 -5.52 -18.18 32.92
CA GLN A 137 -6.25 -18.63 31.75
C GLN A 137 -5.38 -18.54 30.51
N VAL A 138 -5.53 -19.50 29.61
CA VAL A 138 -4.90 -19.44 28.28
C VAL A 138 -5.69 -18.50 27.37
N THR A 139 -4.99 -17.67 26.56
CA THR A 139 -5.61 -16.73 25.62
C THR A 139 -5.18 -17.01 24.18
N GLY A 140 -6.01 -16.61 23.22
CA GLY A 140 -5.70 -16.76 21.78
C GLY A 140 -5.82 -18.20 21.24
N VAL A 141 -6.35 -19.13 22.03
CA VAL A 141 -6.54 -20.53 21.63
C VAL A 141 -8.03 -20.80 21.49
N PRO A 142 -8.49 -21.44 20.38
CA PRO A 142 -9.87 -21.88 20.25
C PRO A 142 -10.14 -23.04 21.22
N ILE A 143 -11.13 -22.87 22.09
CA ILE A 143 -11.56 -23.85 23.06
C ILE A 143 -12.86 -24.48 22.53
N HIS A 144 -12.74 -25.66 21.91
CA HIS A 144 -13.87 -26.38 21.35
C HIS A 144 -14.67 -27.10 22.40
N VAL A 145 -15.98 -26.95 22.35
CA VAL A 145 -16.93 -27.54 23.29
C VAL A 145 -17.93 -28.41 22.52
N SER A 146 -17.95 -29.69 22.81
CA SER A 146 -18.94 -30.63 22.28
C SER A 146 -19.78 -31.18 23.42
N VAL A 147 -21.10 -31.14 23.28
CA VAL A 147 -22.06 -31.51 24.32
C VAL A 147 -22.77 -32.80 23.97
N ASP A 148 -22.74 -33.78 24.86
CA ASP A 148 -23.57 -34.96 24.81
C ASP A 148 -24.64 -34.89 25.89
N ARG A 149 -25.85 -34.48 25.52
CA ARG A 149 -26.99 -34.39 26.47
C ARG A 149 -27.49 -35.75 26.89
N THR A 150 -27.27 -36.78 26.10
CA THR A 150 -27.71 -38.13 26.45
C THR A 150 -26.83 -38.76 27.52
N ALA A 151 -25.54 -38.50 27.47
CA ALA A 151 -24.57 -38.88 28.48
C ALA A 151 -24.49 -37.90 29.66
N GLY A 152 -25.11 -36.71 29.55
CA GLY A 152 -25.02 -35.66 30.59
C GLY A 152 -23.61 -35.07 30.73
N THR A 153 -22.81 -35.09 29.65
CA THR A 153 -21.40 -34.66 29.64
C THR A 153 -21.08 -33.65 28.54
N TYR A 154 -20.03 -32.91 28.75
CA TYR A 154 -19.43 -32.07 27.69
C TYR A 154 -17.92 -32.33 27.60
N ARG A 155 -17.39 -32.30 26.39
CA ARG A 155 -15.97 -32.50 26.09
C ARG A 155 -15.36 -31.18 25.67
N VAL A 156 -14.23 -30.85 26.24
CA VAL A 156 -13.43 -29.67 25.93
C VAL A 156 -12.15 -30.08 25.27
N LYS A 157 -11.88 -29.48 24.08
CA LYS A 157 -10.63 -29.63 23.37
C LYS A 157 -10.03 -28.26 23.11
N ALA A 158 -8.76 -28.07 23.48
CA ALA A 158 -8.01 -26.87 23.16
C ALA A 158 -6.60 -27.28 22.71
N LYS A 159 -6.13 -26.72 21.61
CA LYS A 159 -4.79 -26.95 21.08
C LYS A 159 -4.22 -25.66 20.51
N GLY A 160 -2.99 -25.33 20.93
CA GLY A 160 -2.30 -24.12 20.46
C GLY A 160 -0.80 -24.19 20.72
N SER A 161 -0.04 -23.41 19.98
CA SER A 161 1.41 -23.24 20.16
C SER A 161 1.71 -21.81 20.56
N ASN A 162 2.73 -21.61 21.40
CA ASN A 162 3.12 -20.30 21.96
C ASN A 162 1.97 -19.54 22.62
N VAL A 163 1.25 -20.27 23.49
CA VAL A 163 0.04 -19.77 24.12
C VAL A 163 0.38 -18.85 25.29
N GLN A 164 -0.25 -17.69 25.32
CA GLN A 164 -0.04 -16.66 26.33
C GLN A 164 -0.96 -16.85 27.53
N LEU A 165 -0.44 -16.64 28.74
CA LEU A 165 -1.20 -16.73 30.01
C LEU A 165 -1.76 -15.37 30.40
N TYR A 166 -2.98 -15.39 30.92
CA TYR A 166 -3.73 -14.21 31.36
C TYR A 166 -4.27 -14.37 32.77
N ASN A 167 -4.01 -13.38 33.61
CA ASN A 167 -4.59 -13.29 34.94
C ASN A 167 -5.89 -12.46 34.87
N VAL A 168 -7.02 -13.12 35.01
CA VAL A 168 -8.35 -12.48 34.87
C VAL A 168 -8.58 -11.46 36.00
N GLN A 169 -8.14 -11.75 37.23
CA GLN A 169 -8.35 -10.89 38.40
C GLN A 169 -7.54 -9.58 38.27
N LYS A 170 -6.27 -9.68 37.86
CA LYS A 170 -5.40 -8.52 37.68
C LYS A 170 -5.60 -7.85 36.32
N GLN A 171 -6.25 -8.53 35.36
CA GLN A 171 -6.41 -8.11 33.97
C GLN A 171 -5.07 -7.88 33.27
N GLU A 172 -4.07 -8.71 33.60
CA GLU A 172 -2.69 -8.61 33.06
C GLU A 172 -2.31 -9.87 32.31
N VAL A 173 -1.63 -9.68 31.21
CA VAL A 173 -1.01 -10.76 30.46
C VAL A 173 0.34 -11.07 31.08
N MET A 174 0.64 -12.36 31.27
CA MET A 174 1.90 -12.81 31.84
C MET A 174 2.98 -12.93 30.77
N ASP A 175 4.24 -12.64 31.10
CA ASP A 175 5.38 -12.81 30.20
C ASP A 175 5.78 -14.30 30.01
N GLN A 176 4.92 -15.21 30.39
CA GLN A 176 5.11 -16.65 30.25
C GLN A 176 4.31 -17.17 29.08
N PHE A 177 4.97 -17.97 28.23
CA PHE A 177 4.36 -18.66 27.10
C PHE A 177 4.43 -20.17 27.35
N ILE A 178 3.39 -20.89 26.90
CA ILE A 178 3.38 -22.35 26.83
C ILE A 178 3.65 -22.72 25.37
N GLU A 179 4.78 -23.40 25.10
CA GLU A 179 5.20 -23.75 23.74
C GLU A 179 4.15 -24.63 23.05
N ASP A 180 3.73 -25.71 23.72
CA ASP A 180 2.68 -26.60 23.24
C ASP A 180 1.61 -26.79 24.31
N TYR A 181 0.41 -26.33 24.00
CA TYR A 181 -0.76 -26.47 24.85
C TYR A 181 -1.76 -27.43 24.21
N GLU A 182 -2.09 -28.50 24.91
CA GLU A 182 -3.11 -29.45 24.48
C GLU A 182 -3.93 -29.92 25.68
N VAL A 183 -5.25 -29.83 25.53
CA VAL A 183 -6.23 -30.31 26.52
C VAL A 183 -7.33 -31.05 25.77
N ASP A 184 -7.66 -32.25 26.21
CA ASP A 184 -8.81 -33.04 25.75
C ASP A 184 -9.40 -33.78 26.93
N GLN A 185 -10.50 -33.27 27.49
CA GLN A 185 -11.10 -33.79 28.70
C GLN A 185 -12.63 -33.73 28.63
N THR A 186 -13.29 -34.72 29.23
CA THR A 186 -14.75 -34.79 29.33
C THR A 186 -15.18 -34.59 30.82
N VAL A 187 -16.18 -33.75 31.02
CA VAL A 187 -16.68 -33.37 32.35
C VAL A 187 -18.21 -33.49 32.37
N ALA A 188 -18.82 -33.73 33.52
CA ALA A 188 -20.27 -33.76 33.67
C ALA A 188 -20.87 -32.34 33.53
N ILE A 189 -22.08 -32.25 32.97
CA ILE A 189 -22.79 -30.96 32.86
C ILE A 189 -23.10 -30.43 34.25
N GLY A 190 -22.69 -29.17 34.52
CA GLY A 190 -22.85 -28.50 35.83
C GLY A 190 -21.60 -28.57 36.69
N GLU A 191 -20.61 -29.40 36.40
CA GLU A 191 -19.33 -29.37 37.08
C GLU A 191 -18.35 -28.37 36.47
N PRO A 192 -17.48 -27.74 37.30
CA PRO A 192 -16.45 -26.84 36.80
C PRO A 192 -15.38 -27.61 35.98
N PHE A 193 -15.01 -27.07 34.86
CA PHE A 193 -13.87 -27.56 34.08
C PHE A 193 -12.57 -27.01 34.68
N VAL A 194 -11.66 -27.90 35.07
CA VAL A 194 -10.34 -27.52 35.59
C VAL A 194 -9.26 -28.33 34.91
N ALA A 195 -8.40 -27.64 34.21
CA ALA A 195 -7.21 -28.21 33.57
C ALA A 195 -6.01 -27.29 33.77
N LYS A 196 -4.85 -27.68 33.28
CA LYS A 196 -3.62 -26.87 33.40
C LYS A 196 -3.81 -25.50 32.71
N ASN A 197 -3.83 -24.44 33.53
CA ASN A 197 -4.02 -23.05 33.07
C ASN A 197 -5.32 -22.80 32.27
N LEU A 198 -6.39 -23.52 32.64
CA LEU A 198 -7.72 -23.33 32.09
C LEU A 198 -8.76 -23.76 33.10
N GLY A 199 -9.53 -22.82 33.60
CA GLY A 199 -10.58 -23.05 34.61
C GLY A 199 -11.82 -22.25 34.27
N PHE A 200 -12.98 -22.92 34.16
CA PHE A 200 -14.26 -22.26 33.90
C PHE A 200 -15.44 -23.17 34.20
N THR A 201 -16.63 -22.59 34.31
CA THR A 201 -17.89 -23.31 34.34
C THR A 201 -18.72 -22.98 33.14
N ILE A 202 -19.40 -23.95 32.54
CA ILE A 202 -20.28 -23.75 31.39
C ILE A 202 -21.73 -23.93 31.81
N GLU A 203 -22.56 -22.93 31.53
CA GLU A 203 -23.99 -23.00 31.63
C GLU A 203 -24.61 -23.27 30.25
N PHE A 204 -25.39 -24.35 30.14
CA PHE A 204 -26.07 -24.75 28.90
C PHE A 204 -27.56 -24.41 29.00
N PRO A 205 -28.03 -23.34 28.29
CA PRO A 205 -29.47 -23.02 28.30
C PRO A 205 -30.31 -24.16 27.72
N ALA A 206 -31.47 -24.40 28.36
CA ALA A 206 -32.34 -25.51 27.99
C ALA A 206 -33.00 -25.35 26.60
N ASP A 207 -33.19 -24.13 26.17
CA ASP A 207 -33.80 -23.74 24.89
C ASP A 207 -32.90 -23.89 23.69
N ARG A 208 -31.60 -24.17 23.88
CA ARG A 208 -30.61 -24.26 22.80
C ARG A 208 -30.53 -25.69 22.26
N LYS A 209 -30.50 -25.77 20.92
CA LYS A 209 -30.31 -27.03 20.19
C LYS A 209 -28.84 -27.16 19.79
N TYR A 210 -28.16 -28.15 20.32
CA TYR A 210 -26.82 -28.56 19.90
C TYR A 210 -26.99 -29.60 18.81
N GLY A 211 -27.02 -29.16 17.55
CA GLY A 211 -27.28 -30.04 16.39
C GLY A 211 -26.04 -30.78 15.93
N ALA A 212 -26.22 -31.98 15.42
CA ALA A 212 -25.17 -32.70 14.71
C ALA A 212 -24.66 -31.87 13.50
N GLY A 213 -23.33 -31.72 13.36
CA GLY A 213 -22.69 -30.98 12.28
C GLY A 213 -22.43 -29.51 12.55
N ARG A 214 -22.60 -29.04 13.78
CA ARG A 214 -22.16 -27.72 14.23
C ARG A 214 -21.05 -27.86 15.25
N GLU A 215 -19.95 -27.17 15.03
CA GLU A 215 -18.85 -27.05 15.97
C GLU A 215 -18.98 -25.74 16.73
N HIS A 216 -18.88 -25.81 18.05
CA HIS A 216 -18.92 -24.63 18.92
C HIS A 216 -17.59 -24.48 19.62
N PHE A 217 -17.06 -23.28 19.63
CA PHE A 217 -15.86 -22.95 20.38
C PHE A 217 -15.89 -21.51 20.86
N PHE A 218 -15.02 -21.20 21.80
CA PHE A 218 -14.87 -19.85 22.31
C PHE A 218 -13.40 -19.48 22.48
N PHE A 219 -13.14 -18.17 22.53
CA PHE A 219 -11.84 -17.62 22.89
C PHE A 219 -11.94 -16.85 24.19
N ILE A 220 -10.91 -16.96 25.03
CA ILE A 220 -10.69 -16.08 26.18
C ILE A 220 -9.83 -14.91 25.67
N ASN A 221 -10.39 -13.71 25.77
CA ASN A 221 -9.76 -12.49 25.31
C ASN A 221 -9.04 -11.81 26.48
N SER A 222 -7.78 -11.45 26.29
CA SER A 222 -7.09 -10.56 27.22
C SER A 222 -7.55 -9.11 27.00
N LEU A 223 -7.64 -8.33 28.08
CA LEU A 223 -8.00 -6.92 28.01
C LEU A 223 -7.03 -6.15 27.07
N GLU A 224 -5.75 -6.46 27.11
CA GLU A 224 -4.75 -5.83 26.28
C GLU A 224 -4.91 -6.16 24.78
N GLY A 225 -5.24 -7.42 24.48
CA GLY A 225 -5.58 -7.87 23.14
C GLY A 225 -6.79 -7.12 22.58
N LEU A 226 -7.87 -7.05 23.37
CA LEU A 226 -9.07 -6.29 23.00
C LEU A 226 -8.79 -4.80 22.80
N VAL A 227 -7.98 -4.17 23.66
CA VAL A 227 -7.60 -2.76 23.53
C VAL A 227 -6.86 -2.53 22.22
N THR A 228 -5.94 -3.42 21.87
CA THR A 228 -5.17 -3.33 20.63
C THR A 228 -6.08 -3.51 19.39
N GLU A 229 -6.98 -4.47 19.45
CA GLU A 229 -7.97 -4.75 18.40
C GLU A 229 -8.89 -3.55 18.16
N TYR A 230 -9.56 -3.07 19.22
CA TYR A 230 -10.54 -1.98 19.11
C TYR A 230 -9.89 -0.63 18.79
N ARG A 231 -8.65 -0.41 19.20
CA ARG A 231 -7.89 0.78 18.79
C ARG A 231 -7.66 0.83 17.27
N GLY A 232 -7.47 -0.33 16.64
CA GLY A 232 -7.35 -0.45 15.19
C GLY A 232 -8.69 -0.44 14.43
N LYS A 233 -9.77 -0.85 15.10
CA LYS A 233 -11.11 -0.95 14.50
C LYS A 233 -11.89 0.35 14.52
N VAL A 234 -11.73 1.17 15.57
CA VAL A 234 -12.50 2.41 15.75
C VAL A 234 -11.86 3.55 14.97
N LEU A 235 -12.62 4.09 14.05
CA LEU A 235 -12.28 5.30 13.32
C LEU A 235 -13.22 6.43 13.77
N ALA A 236 -12.67 7.56 14.13
CA ALA A 236 -13.43 8.76 14.48
C ALA A 236 -12.95 9.91 13.59
N GLU A 237 -13.87 10.51 12.88
CA GLU A 237 -13.58 11.58 11.91
C GLU A 237 -14.62 12.69 12.04
N PRO A 238 -14.24 13.95 11.88
CA PRO A 238 -15.21 15.05 11.81
C PRO A 238 -16.08 14.88 10.55
N LEU A 239 -17.36 15.25 10.64
CA LEU A 239 -18.30 15.16 9.52
C LEU A 239 -17.85 16.05 8.34
N SER A 240 -17.19 17.17 8.62
CA SER A 240 -16.52 18.06 7.66
C SER A 240 -15.45 18.87 8.42
N ASP A 241 -14.47 19.46 7.68
CA ASP A 241 -13.32 20.20 8.23
C ASP A 241 -13.68 21.33 9.22
N LYS A 242 -14.94 21.80 9.20
CA LYS A 242 -15.42 22.87 10.08
C LYS A 242 -16.56 22.43 11.00
N SER A 243 -16.81 21.11 11.07
CA SER A 243 -17.92 20.57 11.85
C SER A 243 -17.46 20.11 13.23
N ASN A 244 -18.19 20.50 14.25
CA ASN A 244 -18.02 19.98 15.61
C ASN A 244 -18.72 18.61 15.79
N ILE A 245 -19.26 18.02 14.71
CA ILE A 245 -19.89 16.72 14.71
C ILE A 245 -18.85 15.69 14.29
N VAL A 246 -18.68 14.67 15.13
CA VAL A 246 -17.76 13.56 14.90
C VAL A 246 -18.55 12.30 14.61
N VAL A 247 -18.15 11.61 13.53
CA VAL A 247 -18.70 10.30 13.17
C VAL A 247 -17.73 9.22 13.60
N LEU A 248 -18.21 8.33 14.49
CA LEU A 248 -17.48 7.14 14.89
C LEU A 248 -17.91 5.98 14.01
N ARG A 249 -16.93 5.20 13.54
CA ARG A 249 -17.17 4.00 12.75
C ARG A 249 -16.40 2.83 13.30
N SER A 250 -17.05 1.66 13.28
CA SER A 250 -16.43 0.37 13.57
C SER A 250 -16.88 -0.66 12.55
N LYS A 251 -16.11 -1.72 12.34
CA LYS A 251 -16.45 -2.84 11.48
C LYS A 251 -16.34 -4.15 12.25
N GLY A 252 -17.33 -5.00 12.14
CA GLY A 252 -17.32 -6.31 12.79
C GLY A 252 -18.35 -7.27 12.22
N GLU A 253 -18.27 -8.53 12.64
CA GLU A 253 -19.19 -9.57 12.20
C GLU A 253 -20.57 -9.42 12.85
N VAL A 254 -20.61 -8.93 14.10
CA VAL A 254 -21.82 -8.79 14.90
C VAL A 254 -22.12 -7.32 15.15
N VAL A 255 -23.18 -6.83 14.51
CA VAL A 255 -23.62 -5.42 14.60
C VAL A 255 -23.87 -5.00 16.04
N LEU A 256 -24.54 -5.86 16.85
CA LEU A 256 -24.89 -5.55 18.23
C LEU A 256 -23.64 -5.39 19.11
N LYS A 257 -22.62 -6.24 18.93
CA LYS A 257 -21.33 -6.14 19.66
C LYS A 257 -20.66 -4.80 19.40
N GLU A 258 -20.56 -4.41 18.12
CA GLU A 258 -19.92 -3.17 17.73
C GLU A 258 -20.75 -1.94 18.16
N SER A 259 -22.08 -1.98 18.06
CA SER A 259 -22.94 -0.89 18.50
C SER A 259 -22.90 -0.70 20.03
N THR A 260 -22.91 -1.80 20.80
CA THR A 260 -22.77 -1.76 22.25
C THR A 260 -21.43 -1.14 22.65
N PHE A 261 -20.36 -1.52 21.97
CA PHE A 261 -19.04 -0.96 22.24
C PHE A 261 -18.98 0.55 21.93
N LEU A 262 -19.44 0.98 20.74
CA LEU A 262 -19.41 2.40 20.36
C LEU A 262 -20.26 3.27 21.27
N ASN A 263 -21.47 2.81 21.62
CA ASN A 263 -22.34 3.54 22.56
C ASN A 263 -21.67 3.68 23.93
N LYS A 264 -21.06 2.60 24.44
CA LYS A 264 -20.36 2.63 25.72
C LYS A 264 -19.06 3.45 25.65
N LEU A 265 -18.41 3.52 24.49
CA LEU A 265 -17.23 4.38 24.27
C LEU A 265 -17.60 5.86 24.39
N MET A 266 -18.69 6.28 23.75
CA MET A 266 -19.21 7.64 23.83
C MET A 266 -19.64 7.99 25.26
N GLU A 267 -20.39 7.11 25.91
CA GLU A 267 -20.82 7.28 27.30
C GLU A 267 -19.62 7.41 28.25
N THR A 268 -18.63 6.53 28.16
CA THR A 268 -17.43 6.56 29.00
C THR A 268 -16.63 7.85 28.79
N TYR A 269 -16.56 8.34 27.56
CA TYR A 269 -15.91 9.60 27.24
C TYR A 269 -16.65 10.78 27.86
N ILE A 270 -17.98 10.87 27.70
CA ILE A 270 -18.82 11.93 28.24
C ILE A 270 -18.72 11.96 29.77
N GLU A 271 -18.85 10.81 30.43
CA GLU A 271 -18.72 10.70 31.89
C GLU A 271 -17.31 11.11 32.37
N GLY A 272 -16.28 10.73 31.61
CA GLY A 272 -14.89 11.09 31.91
C GLY A 272 -14.65 12.59 31.86
N GLU A 273 -15.24 13.26 30.87
CA GLU A 273 -15.15 14.71 30.73
C GLU A 273 -15.97 15.44 31.80
N LEU A 274 -17.19 14.95 32.10
CA LEU A 274 -18.01 15.49 33.19
C LEU A 274 -17.26 15.39 34.53
N TYR A 275 -16.67 14.24 34.81
CA TYR A 275 -15.88 14.06 36.05
C TYR A 275 -14.69 15.01 36.15
N LYS A 276 -13.97 15.22 35.04
CA LYS A 276 -12.85 16.19 34.98
C LYS A 276 -13.32 17.62 35.25
N GLN A 277 -14.46 18.00 34.67
CA GLN A 277 -15.04 19.30 34.79
C GLN A 277 -15.51 19.57 36.20
N GLN A 278 -16.26 18.65 36.81
CA GLN A 278 -16.67 18.71 38.21
C GLN A 278 -15.46 18.79 39.16
N LYS A 279 -14.42 17.99 38.92
CA LYS A 279 -13.21 18.04 39.77
C LYS A 279 -12.48 19.37 39.67
N LYS A 280 -12.45 20.03 38.47
CA LYS A 280 -11.91 21.41 38.34
C LYS A 280 -12.77 22.41 39.12
N GLY A 281 -14.08 22.33 38.95
CA GLY A 281 -15.01 23.23 39.65
C GLY A 281 -14.90 23.09 41.16
N LEU A 282 -14.87 21.90 41.71
CA LEU A 282 -14.69 21.64 43.17
C LEU A 282 -13.36 22.22 43.68
N LYS A 283 -12.25 22.07 42.92
CA LYS A 283 -10.97 22.72 43.28
C LYS A 283 -11.06 24.22 43.32
N THR A 284 -11.80 24.81 42.40
CA THR A 284 -12.01 26.30 42.38
C THR A 284 -12.82 26.72 43.59
N ILE A 285 -13.91 26.03 43.96
CA ILE A 285 -14.71 26.29 45.16
C ILE A 285 -13.84 26.20 46.41
N ASN A 286 -13.08 25.09 46.57
CA ASN A 286 -12.21 24.92 47.73
C ASN A 286 -11.18 26.06 47.89
N PHE A 287 -10.60 26.47 46.78
CA PHE A 287 -9.68 27.61 46.79
C PHE A 287 -10.37 28.93 47.21
N ILE A 288 -11.57 29.21 46.68
CA ILE A 288 -12.35 30.39 47.09
C ILE A 288 -12.75 30.31 48.55
N ASP A 289 -13.17 29.12 49.06
CA ASP A 289 -13.53 28.91 50.46
C ASP A 289 -12.34 29.16 51.39
N GLU A 290 -11.12 28.77 51.02
CA GLU A 290 -9.90 29.05 51.76
C GLU A 290 -9.61 30.57 51.82
N GLN A 291 -9.79 31.25 50.66
CA GLN A 291 -9.63 32.73 50.59
C GLN A 291 -10.72 33.47 51.42
N ILE A 292 -11.97 33.04 51.36
CA ILE A 292 -13.06 33.55 52.17
C ILE A 292 -12.73 33.43 53.68
N GLY A 293 -12.21 32.28 54.10
CA GLY A 293 -11.77 32.07 55.49
C GLY A 293 -10.74 33.10 55.91
N THR A 294 -9.68 33.30 55.11
CA THR A 294 -8.62 34.28 55.37
C THR A 294 -9.13 35.75 55.44
N VAL A 295 -10.02 36.09 54.48
CA VAL A 295 -10.63 37.46 54.47
C VAL A 295 -11.61 37.66 55.62
N SER A 296 -12.39 36.63 55.98
CA SER A 296 -13.30 36.67 57.11
C SER A 296 -12.57 36.88 58.44
N ASP A 297 -11.45 36.17 58.64
CA ASP A 297 -10.60 36.38 59.83
C ASP A 297 -10.01 37.82 59.88
N SER A 298 -9.57 38.30 58.74
CA SER A 298 -9.09 39.69 58.59
C SER A 298 -10.18 40.72 58.88
N LEU A 299 -11.40 40.48 58.36
CA LEU A 299 -12.56 41.35 58.57
C LEU A 299 -12.92 41.43 60.05
N LYS A 300 -12.97 40.27 60.75
CA LYS A 300 -13.25 40.14 62.18
C LYS A 300 -12.20 40.87 63.00
N LEU A 301 -10.91 40.80 62.65
CA LEU A 301 -9.85 41.54 63.34
C LEU A 301 -10.00 43.07 63.18
N VAL A 302 -10.38 43.52 61.99
CA VAL A 302 -10.60 44.95 61.70
C VAL A 302 -11.85 45.44 62.40
N GLU A 303 -12.93 44.65 62.43
CA GLU A 303 -14.19 44.92 63.16
C GLU A 303 -13.94 45.07 64.64
N THR A 304 -13.24 44.12 65.26
CA THR A 304 -12.83 44.19 66.68
C THR A 304 -11.97 45.44 66.98
N SER A 305 -11.07 45.76 66.02
CA SER A 305 -10.24 47.00 66.16
C SER A 305 -11.06 48.28 66.06
N MET A 306 -12.10 48.25 65.22
CA MET A 306 -13.05 49.38 65.07
C MET A 306 -13.92 49.54 66.29
N GLU A 307 -14.47 48.47 66.84
CA GLU A 307 -15.25 48.43 68.07
C GLU A 307 -14.41 48.93 69.27
N GLY A 308 -13.20 48.36 69.45
CA GLY A 308 -12.29 48.78 70.51
C GLY A 308 -11.90 50.29 70.44
N PHE A 309 -11.71 50.76 69.21
CA PHE A 309 -11.43 52.23 69.04
C PHE A 309 -12.63 53.08 69.33
N ARG A 310 -13.84 52.74 68.93
CA ARG A 310 -15.10 53.43 69.27
C ARG A 310 -15.41 53.42 70.74
N GLY A 311 -15.15 52.28 71.44
CA GLY A 311 -15.36 52.15 72.89
C GLY A 311 -14.41 53.01 73.75
N THR A 312 -13.14 53.19 73.28
CA THR A 312 -12.12 54.00 74.01
C THR A 312 -12.23 55.49 73.75
N SER A 313 -12.83 55.95 72.65
CA SER A 313 -12.89 57.34 72.24
C SER A 313 -14.19 58.04 72.58
N GLY A 314 -15.01 57.52 73.46
CA GLY A 314 -16.13 58.14 74.08
C GLY A 314 -17.26 58.60 73.12
N GLY A 315 -17.70 57.72 72.21
CA GLY A 315 -19.00 57.78 71.50
C GLY A 315 -19.35 59.02 70.64
N MET A 316 -18.46 59.95 70.47
CA MET A 316 -18.79 61.25 69.90
C MET A 316 -17.89 61.73 68.73
N MET A 317 -17.38 60.79 67.91
CA MET A 317 -16.69 61.15 66.69
C MET A 317 -17.34 60.40 65.46
N SER A 318 -18.32 61.15 64.94
CA SER A 318 -18.71 60.98 63.54
C SER A 318 -17.60 61.63 62.72
N ALA A 319 -16.98 60.92 61.80
CA ALA A 319 -16.04 61.54 60.87
C ALA A 319 -16.74 62.72 60.20
N THR A 320 -16.18 63.91 60.39
CA THR A 320 -16.72 65.10 59.72
C THR A 320 -16.62 64.86 58.19
N GLY A 321 -17.66 65.21 57.43
CA GLY A 321 -17.73 64.87 55.98
C GLY A 321 -16.51 65.27 55.17
N THR A 322 -15.64 66.14 55.70
CA THR A 322 -14.35 66.54 55.14
C THR A 322 -13.30 65.40 55.20
N SER A 323 -13.26 64.67 56.30
CA SER A 323 -12.34 63.51 56.44
C SER A 323 -12.67 62.39 55.46
N ASP A 324 -13.96 62.06 55.27
CA ASP A 324 -14.43 61.05 54.34
C ASP A 324 -14.11 61.39 52.88
N GLN A 325 -14.26 62.71 52.52
CA GLN A 325 -13.93 63.14 51.18
C GLN A 325 -12.40 63.03 50.87
N LEU A 326 -11.56 63.45 51.84
CA LEU A 326 -10.09 63.30 51.68
C LEU A 326 -9.67 61.85 51.60
N PHE A 327 -10.30 60.93 52.33
CA PHE A 327 -10.05 59.47 52.24
C PHE A 327 -10.48 58.89 50.92
N GLN A 328 -11.65 59.24 50.41
CA GLN A 328 -12.14 58.77 49.09
C GLN A 328 -11.25 59.30 47.97
N GLU A 329 -10.89 60.54 48.01
CA GLU A 329 -10.05 61.17 46.97
C GLU A 329 -8.61 60.59 46.99
N ARG A 330 -8.04 60.36 48.19
CA ARG A 330 -6.76 59.67 48.33
C ARG A 330 -6.82 58.25 47.80
N SER A 331 -7.83 57.42 48.12
CA SER A 331 -8.03 56.10 47.66
C SER A 331 -8.13 56.05 46.11
N ARG A 332 -8.93 56.94 45.54
CA ARG A 332 -9.07 57.12 44.09
C ARG A 332 -7.73 57.43 43.39
N LEU A 333 -6.94 58.29 43.94
CA LEU A 333 -5.63 58.68 43.41
C LEU A 333 -4.59 57.53 43.57
N GLU A 334 -4.67 56.78 44.69
CA GLU A 334 -3.83 55.59 44.90
C GLU A 334 -4.18 54.48 43.88
N ASP A 335 -5.46 54.26 43.53
CA ASP A 335 -5.93 53.32 42.51
C ASP A 335 -5.50 53.77 41.09
N GLU A 336 -5.65 55.07 40.81
CA GLU A 336 -5.18 55.67 39.55
C GLU A 336 -3.65 55.52 39.41
N ARG A 337 -2.89 55.80 40.47
CA ARG A 337 -1.44 55.59 40.52
C ARG A 337 -1.08 54.12 40.26
N SER A 338 -1.76 53.18 40.90
CA SER A 338 -1.53 51.74 40.74
C SER A 338 -1.77 51.30 39.31
N THR A 339 -2.83 51.84 38.68
CA THR A 339 -3.14 51.54 37.27
C THR A 339 -2.07 52.06 36.33
N LEU A 340 -1.60 53.29 36.54
CA LEU A 340 -0.53 53.90 35.75
C LEU A 340 0.80 53.17 35.93
N VAL A 341 1.13 52.74 37.14
CA VAL A 341 2.33 51.95 37.41
C VAL A 341 2.27 50.58 36.68
N ARG A 342 1.13 49.90 36.72
CA ARG A 342 0.94 48.64 35.97
C ARG A 342 1.09 48.87 34.48
N ARG A 343 0.44 49.90 33.92
CA ARG A 343 0.55 50.28 32.50
C ARG A 343 1.99 50.54 32.08
N ARG A 344 2.70 51.35 32.85
CA ARG A 344 4.11 51.66 32.66
C ARG A 344 4.99 50.36 32.65
N SER A 345 4.86 49.56 33.71
CA SER A 345 5.65 48.36 33.90
C SER A 345 5.42 47.36 32.74
N TYR A 346 4.17 47.19 32.31
CA TYR A 346 3.85 46.35 31.17
C TYR A 346 4.52 46.84 29.87
N CYS A 347 4.33 48.15 29.54
CA CYS A 347 4.92 48.75 28.34
C CYS A 347 6.46 48.65 28.34
N GLN A 348 7.09 48.86 29.52
CA GLN A 348 8.54 48.65 29.68
C GLN A 348 8.97 47.21 29.44
N SER A 349 8.24 46.24 29.96
CA SER A 349 8.49 44.82 29.72
C SER A 349 8.37 44.43 28.22
N VAL A 350 7.38 45.03 27.52
CA VAL A 350 7.24 44.85 26.06
C VAL A 350 8.43 45.43 25.30
N LEU A 351 8.86 46.68 25.66
CA LEU A 351 10.02 47.31 25.04
C LEU A 351 11.32 46.54 25.27
N GLU A 352 11.52 45.97 26.47
CA GLU A 352 12.67 45.17 26.79
C GLU A 352 12.70 43.87 25.95
N LYS A 353 11.54 43.22 25.78
CA LYS A 353 11.42 42.04 24.92
C LYS A 353 11.70 42.35 23.44
N ILE A 354 11.22 43.46 22.92
CA ILE A 354 11.50 43.90 21.55
C ILE A 354 13.00 44.21 21.36
N ARG A 355 13.65 44.85 22.35
CA ARG A 355 15.08 45.19 22.28
C ARG A 355 15.99 44.00 22.43
N SER A 356 15.62 42.99 23.24
CA SER A 356 16.40 41.78 23.46
C SER A 356 16.32 40.78 22.32
N SER A 357 15.56 41.02 21.25
CA SER A 357 15.28 40.07 20.15
C SER A 357 14.81 38.69 20.63
N SER A 358 14.30 38.64 21.84
CA SER A 358 13.75 37.41 22.38
C SER A 358 12.43 37.08 21.69
N ASP A 359 12.02 35.82 21.75
CA ASP A 359 10.85 35.28 21.11
C ASP A 359 9.58 36.11 21.43
N LEU A 360 9.06 36.81 20.43
CA LEU A 360 7.87 37.69 20.56
C LEU A 360 6.55 36.86 20.65
N ARG A 361 6.59 35.52 20.58
CA ARG A 361 5.42 34.68 20.79
C ARG A 361 4.87 34.72 22.22
N ASN A 362 5.72 35.07 23.17
CA ASN A 362 5.40 35.07 24.60
C ASN A 362 5.18 36.49 25.17
N VAL A 363 4.73 37.42 24.38
CA VAL A 363 4.31 38.73 24.88
C VAL A 363 2.89 38.58 25.46
N PRO A 364 2.69 38.77 26.78
CA PRO A 364 1.35 38.65 27.35
C PRO A 364 0.43 39.76 26.80
N ALA A 365 -0.85 39.40 26.61
CA ALA A 365 -1.84 40.38 26.13
C ALA A 365 -1.98 41.55 27.12
N PRO A 366 -2.10 42.79 26.66
CA PRO A 366 -2.28 43.98 27.54
C PRO A 366 -3.46 43.83 28.51
N SER A 367 -4.54 43.22 28.05
CA SER A 367 -5.75 42.96 28.85
C SER A 367 -5.48 42.04 30.06
N SER A 368 -4.49 41.11 29.97
CA SER A 368 -4.09 40.27 31.11
C SER A 368 -3.46 41.10 32.27
N SER A 369 -2.97 42.27 31.97
CA SER A 369 -2.38 43.21 32.92
C SER A 369 -3.37 44.37 33.26
N GLY A 370 -4.64 44.25 32.88
CA GLY A 370 -5.67 45.24 33.12
C GLY A 370 -5.49 46.56 32.32
N ILE A 371 -4.88 46.44 31.13
CA ILE A 371 -4.65 47.59 30.25
C ILE A 371 -5.64 47.50 29.09
N ASP A 372 -6.56 48.43 29.03
CA ASP A 372 -7.54 48.55 27.96
C ASP A 372 -7.11 49.61 26.95
N ASP A 373 -6.21 49.20 26.05
CA ASP A 373 -5.74 50.03 24.93
C ASP A 373 -5.90 49.23 23.63
N PRO A 374 -6.89 49.61 22.78
CA PRO A 374 -7.21 48.88 21.57
C PRO A 374 -6.05 48.77 20.56
N ILE A 375 -5.23 49.84 20.45
CA ILE A 375 -4.11 49.88 19.50
C ILE A 375 -3.01 48.90 19.95
N LEU A 376 -2.66 48.97 21.24
CA LEU A 376 -1.65 48.12 21.83
C LEU A 376 -2.09 46.65 21.77
N ASN A 377 -3.35 46.34 22.06
CA ASN A 377 -3.93 45.00 21.96
C ASN A 377 -3.82 44.45 20.54
N ASN A 378 -4.25 45.21 19.54
CA ASN A 378 -4.23 44.76 18.15
C ASN A 378 -2.80 44.50 17.66
N LEU A 379 -1.84 45.40 18.00
CA LEU A 379 -0.43 45.20 17.62
C LEU A 379 0.18 43.96 18.27
N VAL A 380 -0.10 43.70 19.55
CA VAL A 380 0.41 42.48 20.25
C VAL A 380 -0.18 41.22 19.64
N ILE A 381 -1.48 41.22 19.32
CA ILE A 381 -2.13 40.06 18.68
C ILE A 381 -1.52 39.77 17.29
N GLU A 382 -1.39 40.83 16.46
CA GLU A 382 -0.86 40.69 15.10
C GLU A 382 0.59 40.18 15.09
N ILE A 383 1.41 40.72 16.02
CA ILE A 383 2.81 40.26 16.18
C ILE A 383 2.89 38.81 16.65
N THR A 384 2.07 38.45 17.64
CA THR A 384 2.06 37.08 18.18
C THR A 384 1.64 36.08 17.12
N LYS A 385 0.61 36.43 16.34
CA LYS A 385 0.16 35.60 15.21
C LYS A 385 1.27 35.45 14.14
N LEU A 386 1.82 36.56 13.69
CA LEU A 386 2.86 36.56 12.65
C LEU A 386 4.13 35.81 13.11
N SER A 387 4.45 35.91 14.41
CA SER A 387 5.57 35.19 15.01
C SER A 387 5.33 33.68 15.05
N ALA A 388 4.09 33.24 15.31
CA ALA A 388 3.70 31.84 15.24
C ALA A 388 3.73 31.29 13.80
N ASP A 389 3.20 32.06 12.84
CA ASP A 389 3.19 31.72 11.42
C ASP A 389 4.62 31.61 10.86
N LEU A 390 5.52 32.53 11.23
CA LEU A 390 6.93 32.46 10.86
C LEU A 390 7.63 31.26 11.47
N ALA A 391 7.33 30.89 12.71
CA ALA A 391 7.91 29.71 13.35
C ALA A 391 7.46 28.42 12.66
N ALA A 392 6.19 28.32 12.27
CA ALA A 392 5.66 27.17 11.52
C ALA A 392 6.29 27.06 10.12
N LEU A 393 6.43 28.17 9.40
CA LEU A 393 7.07 28.21 8.09
C LEU A 393 8.56 27.88 8.14
N ASN A 394 9.28 28.32 9.16
CA ASN A 394 10.71 28.03 9.34
C ASN A 394 11.01 26.54 9.62
N LEU A 395 10.01 25.77 10.04
CA LEU A 395 10.14 24.30 10.20
C LEU A 395 10.03 23.55 8.86
N THR A 396 9.37 24.15 7.87
CA THR A 396 9.01 23.48 6.60
C THR A 396 9.69 24.06 5.37
N THR A 397 10.33 25.27 5.48
CA THR A 397 10.78 26.04 4.31
C THR A 397 12.17 26.65 4.55
N VAL A 398 12.95 26.80 3.49
CA VAL A 398 14.29 27.43 3.54
C VAL A 398 14.17 28.93 3.77
N LYS A 399 15.07 29.52 4.58
CA LYS A 399 15.10 30.96 4.94
C LYS A 399 15.15 31.94 3.74
N SER A 400 15.50 31.48 2.55
CA SER A 400 15.53 32.28 1.32
C SER A 400 14.18 32.40 0.60
N ASN A 401 13.09 31.82 1.12
CA ASN A 401 11.77 31.90 0.53
C ASN A 401 11.25 33.34 0.54
N PRO A 402 10.78 33.91 -0.58
CA PRO A 402 10.24 35.26 -0.67
C PRO A 402 9.14 35.57 0.35
N THR A 403 8.31 34.57 0.67
CA THR A 403 7.21 34.68 1.66
C THR A 403 7.77 34.88 3.08
N VAL A 404 8.80 34.12 3.45
CA VAL A 404 9.48 34.26 4.77
C VAL A 404 10.09 35.69 4.89
N ILE A 405 10.78 36.15 3.84
CA ILE A 405 11.39 37.47 3.80
C ILE A 405 10.32 38.60 3.91
N ALA A 406 9.19 38.43 3.24
CA ALA A 406 8.08 39.39 3.34
C ALA A 406 7.47 39.41 4.74
N MET A 407 7.27 38.25 5.37
CA MET A 407 6.77 38.15 6.75
C MET A 407 7.77 38.71 7.77
N GLU A 408 9.06 38.48 7.61
CA GLU A 408 10.10 39.07 8.47
C GLU A 408 10.12 40.62 8.37
N ARG A 409 9.96 41.19 7.16
CA ARG A 409 9.84 42.63 6.96
C ARG A 409 8.58 43.17 7.65
N LYS A 410 7.43 42.48 7.49
CA LYS A 410 6.18 42.86 8.17
C LYS A 410 6.35 42.80 9.69
N MET A 411 6.99 41.75 10.21
CA MET A 411 7.32 41.59 11.63
C MET A 411 8.15 42.78 12.15
N LYS A 412 9.20 43.14 11.42
CA LYS A 412 10.05 44.26 11.78
C LYS A 412 9.28 45.60 11.81
N SER A 413 8.41 45.82 10.84
CA SER A 413 7.54 47.02 10.79
C SER A 413 6.58 47.05 11.97
N LEU A 414 5.88 45.98 12.26
CA LEU A 414 4.93 45.87 13.38
C LEU A 414 5.63 46.03 14.74
N SER A 415 6.82 45.40 14.89
CA SER A 415 7.63 45.53 16.11
C SER A 415 8.07 46.98 16.32
N GLY A 416 8.42 47.71 15.23
CA GLY A 416 8.71 49.13 15.29
C GLY A 416 7.52 49.98 15.75
N SER A 417 6.34 49.70 15.18
CA SER A 417 5.09 50.38 15.57
C SER A 417 4.70 50.08 17.03
N LEU A 418 4.86 48.81 17.47
CA LEU A 418 4.62 48.43 18.85
C LEU A 418 5.57 49.09 19.81
N ALA A 419 6.87 49.18 19.47
CA ALA A 419 7.87 49.89 20.29
C ALA A 419 7.53 51.39 20.43
N GLN A 420 7.20 52.04 19.34
CA GLN A 420 6.83 53.44 19.33
C GLN A 420 5.57 53.73 20.18
N THR A 421 4.54 52.87 20.02
CA THR A 421 3.30 52.97 20.81
C THR A 421 3.58 52.75 22.30
N ALA A 422 4.36 51.70 22.64
CA ALA A 422 4.71 51.42 24.03
C ALA A 422 5.55 52.51 24.65
N GLU A 423 6.49 53.11 23.91
CA GLU A 423 7.33 54.22 24.36
C GLU A 423 6.50 55.48 24.64
N SER A 424 5.55 55.79 23.74
CA SER A 424 4.59 56.90 23.93
C SER A 424 3.72 56.70 25.17
N LEU A 425 3.23 55.46 25.38
CA LEU A 425 2.42 55.14 26.57
C LEU A 425 3.23 55.16 27.87
N VAL A 426 4.50 54.80 27.86
CA VAL A 426 5.41 54.96 29.02
C VAL A 426 5.57 56.43 29.34
N GLN A 427 5.87 57.29 28.35
CA GLN A 427 6.01 58.73 28.55
C GLN A 427 4.73 59.37 29.11
N GLN A 428 3.58 58.98 28.54
CA GLN A 428 2.28 59.49 29.04
C GLN A 428 2.01 59.04 30.49
N ALA A 429 2.32 57.72 30.78
CA ALA A 429 2.19 57.23 32.15
C ALA A 429 3.12 57.94 33.14
N ASP A 430 4.38 58.24 32.74
CA ASP A 430 5.32 58.97 33.56
C ASP A 430 4.85 60.41 33.88
N ILE A 431 4.33 61.11 32.87
CA ILE A 431 3.75 62.46 33.06
C ILE A 431 2.56 62.35 34.01
N SER A 432 1.66 61.40 33.79
CA SER A 432 0.47 61.24 34.66
C SER A 432 0.87 60.83 36.08
N LEU A 433 1.88 59.99 36.24
CA LEU A 433 2.40 59.61 37.57
C LEU A 433 2.98 60.79 38.34
N VAL A 434 3.67 61.70 37.68
CA VAL A 434 4.17 62.97 38.33
C VAL A 434 3.00 63.76 38.85
N GLU A 435 1.95 63.98 38.05
CA GLU A 435 0.79 64.73 38.45
C GLU A 435 0.00 64.01 39.57
N VAL A 436 -0.25 62.74 39.47
CA VAL A 436 -0.95 61.91 40.52
C VAL A 436 -0.13 62.00 41.83
N ASN A 437 1.20 61.81 41.77
CA ASN A 437 2.05 61.86 42.96
C ASN A 437 2.05 63.25 43.58
N ARG A 438 1.99 64.37 42.76
CA ARG A 438 1.86 65.72 43.25
C ARG A 438 0.53 65.92 44.00
N ARG A 439 -0.58 65.37 43.43
CA ARG A 439 -1.91 65.47 44.10
C ARG A 439 -1.94 64.67 45.39
N LEU A 440 -1.36 63.41 45.36
CA LEU A 440 -1.21 62.59 46.55
C LEU A 440 -0.37 63.25 47.62
N GLY A 441 0.67 64.04 47.25
CA GLY A 441 1.48 64.80 48.17
C GLY A 441 0.68 65.95 48.85
N ARG A 442 -0.18 66.63 48.07
CA ARG A 442 -1.07 67.68 48.60
C ARG A 442 -2.08 67.06 49.57
N ILE A 443 -2.81 66.03 49.17
CA ILE A 443 -3.76 65.31 50.03
C ILE A 443 -3.07 64.75 51.28
N GLY A 444 -1.83 64.21 51.11
CA GLY A 444 -1.03 63.70 52.22
C GLY A 444 -0.69 64.80 53.25
N TYR A 445 -0.43 66.04 52.77
CA TYR A 445 -0.23 67.24 53.68
C TYR A 445 -1.51 67.56 54.41
N GLU A 446 -2.64 67.69 53.72
CA GLU A 446 -3.96 67.94 54.29
C GLU A 446 -4.37 66.82 55.27
N PHE A 447 -4.12 65.63 54.94
CA PHE A 447 -4.38 64.43 55.78
C PHE A 447 -3.53 64.45 57.07
N ASN A 448 -2.30 64.90 57.01
CA ASN A 448 -1.43 65.03 58.19
C ASN A 448 -1.82 66.11 59.17
N GLN A 449 -2.66 67.03 58.72
CA GLN A 449 -3.25 68.07 59.60
C GLN A 449 -4.48 67.55 60.38
N LEU A 450 -5.05 66.40 60.01
CA LEU A 450 -6.15 65.82 60.75
C LEU A 450 -5.69 65.29 62.14
N PRO A 451 -6.56 65.36 63.19
CA PRO A 451 -6.27 64.78 64.48
C PRO A 451 -5.85 63.27 64.37
N GLU A 452 -4.93 62.83 65.23
CA GLU A 452 -4.39 61.45 65.18
C GLU A 452 -5.47 60.41 65.28
N ASN A 453 -6.52 60.68 66.03
CA ASN A 453 -7.64 59.75 66.17
C ASN A 453 -8.49 59.65 64.91
N GLU A 454 -8.73 60.74 64.19
CA GLU A 454 -9.46 60.72 62.90
C GLU A 454 -8.68 59.93 61.85
N ARG A 455 -7.35 60.08 61.75
CA ARG A 455 -6.49 59.32 60.86
C ARG A 455 -6.52 57.82 61.15
N LYS A 456 -6.46 57.42 62.44
CA LYS A 456 -6.55 56.02 62.84
C LYS A 456 -7.91 55.46 62.50
N LEU A 457 -9.00 56.12 62.78
CA LEU A 457 -10.37 55.68 62.47
C LEU A 457 -10.53 55.50 60.95
N GLY A 458 -10.16 56.49 60.15
CA GLY A 458 -10.27 56.34 58.70
C GLY A 458 -9.42 55.26 58.09
N ASN A 459 -8.24 54.90 58.63
CA ASN A 459 -7.47 53.76 58.21
C ASN A 459 -8.13 52.47 58.56
N ILE A 460 -8.80 52.34 59.71
CA ILE A 460 -9.58 51.16 60.13
C ILE A 460 -10.82 51.00 59.25
N GLU A 461 -11.57 52.06 59.02
CA GLU A 461 -12.74 52.06 58.14
C GLU A 461 -12.41 51.67 56.69
N ARG A 462 -11.29 52.19 56.15
CA ARG A 462 -10.80 51.81 54.82
C ARG A 462 -10.47 50.32 54.75
N LYS A 463 -9.74 49.77 55.75
CA LYS A 463 -9.44 48.34 55.82
C LYS A 463 -10.72 47.52 55.93
N PHE A 464 -11.71 47.97 56.72
CA PHE A 464 -12.98 47.31 56.84
C PHE A 464 -13.73 47.26 55.53
N LYS A 465 -13.93 48.43 54.85
CA LYS A 465 -14.60 48.49 53.54
C LYS A 465 -13.90 47.66 52.49
N LEU A 466 -12.56 47.62 52.48
CA LEU A 466 -11.78 46.81 51.53
C LEU A 466 -11.99 45.31 51.79
N SER A 467 -11.93 44.88 53.07
CA SER A 467 -12.12 43.49 53.43
C SER A 467 -13.56 43.06 53.19
N GLU A 468 -14.54 43.91 53.48
CA GLU A 468 -15.97 43.69 53.22
C GLU A 468 -16.24 43.56 51.70
N SER A 469 -15.70 44.45 50.89
CA SER A 469 -15.84 44.39 49.44
C SER A 469 -15.20 43.11 48.86
N LEU A 470 -14.03 42.72 49.36
CA LEU A 470 -13.36 41.50 48.95
C LEU A 470 -14.12 40.26 49.36
N TYR A 471 -14.68 40.23 50.60
CA TYR A 471 -15.53 39.15 51.09
C TYR A 471 -16.76 38.98 50.20
N ASN A 472 -17.50 40.05 49.95
CA ASN A 472 -18.68 40.05 49.09
C ASN A 472 -18.35 39.60 47.67
N TYR A 473 -17.24 40.04 47.07
CA TYR A 473 -16.76 39.59 45.78
C TYR A 473 -16.45 38.12 45.75
N LEU A 474 -15.74 37.60 46.77
CA LEU A 474 -15.44 36.16 46.85
C LEU A 474 -16.70 35.30 47.06
N MET A 475 -17.68 35.79 47.87
CA MET A 475 -18.97 35.12 48.01
C MET A 475 -19.76 35.07 46.71
N GLU A 476 -19.78 36.17 45.96
CA GLU A 476 -20.37 36.18 44.60
C GLU A 476 -19.70 35.18 43.69
N LYS A 477 -18.38 35.16 43.64
CA LYS A 477 -17.61 34.18 42.81
C LYS A 477 -17.79 32.76 43.26
N ARG A 478 -17.95 32.51 44.56
CA ARG A 478 -18.29 31.20 45.09
C ARG A 478 -19.67 30.71 44.61
N ALA A 479 -20.67 31.61 44.69
CA ALA A 479 -22.02 31.32 44.22
C ALA A 479 -22.04 31.07 42.70
N GLU A 480 -21.36 31.89 41.92
CA GLU A 480 -21.19 31.66 40.45
C GLU A 480 -20.54 30.32 40.14
N ALA A 481 -19.43 29.96 40.82
CA ALA A 481 -18.76 28.68 40.65
C ALA A 481 -19.67 27.50 41.05
N GLY A 482 -20.46 27.63 42.12
CA GLY A 482 -21.44 26.67 42.56
C GLY A 482 -22.56 26.47 41.54
N ILE A 483 -23.10 27.52 40.97
CA ILE A 483 -24.11 27.50 39.90
C ILE A 483 -23.53 26.85 38.67
N ALA A 484 -22.29 27.19 38.31
CA ALA A 484 -21.62 26.60 37.14
C ALA A 484 -21.49 25.05 37.28
N ILE A 485 -21.12 24.53 38.45
CA ILE A 485 -21.05 23.11 38.71
C ILE A 485 -22.45 22.46 38.71
N ALA A 486 -23.46 23.14 39.28
CA ALA A 486 -24.82 22.61 39.35
C ALA A 486 -25.53 22.63 37.96
N SER A 487 -25.22 23.60 37.11
CA SER A 487 -25.81 23.72 35.78
C SER A 487 -25.04 22.97 34.70
N ASP A 488 -24.06 22.13 35.05
CA ASP A 488 -23.15 21.43 34.15
C ASP A 488 -23.92 20.52 33.19
N GLN A 489 -24.45 21.12 32.12
CA GLN A 489 -24.84 20.40 30.90
C GLN A 489 -23.57 20.11 30.12
N VAL A 490 -23.30 18.83 29.95
CA VAL A 490 -22.19 18.40 29.09
C VAL A 490 -22.48 18.90 27.67
N ASP A 491 -21.63 19.76 27.15
CA ASP A 491 -21.73 20.27 25.76
C ASP A 491 -21.48 19.18 24.70
N LYS A 492 -21.30 17.94 25.15
CA LYS A 492 -21.04 16.75 24.32
C LYS A 492 -22.28 15.87 24.38
N VAL A 493 -22.93 15.73 23.23
CA VAL A 493 -24.22 15.01 23.14
C VAL A 493 -24.10 13.92 22.07
N VAL A 494 -24.59 12.74 22.38
CA VAL A 494 -24.80 11.70 21.37
C VAL A 494 -25.97 12.14 20.50
N ILE A 495 -25.72 12.40 19.21
CA ILE A 495 -26.75 12.78 18.23
C ILE A 495 -27.46 11.52 17.76
N ASP A 496 -26.67 10.55 17.27
CA ASP A 496 -27.15 9.24 16.82
C ASP A 496 -26.43 8.14 17.56
N GLU A 497 -27.19 7.26 18.20
CA GLU A 497 -26.65 6.02 18.76
C GLU A 497 -26.08 5.12 17.67
N ALA A 498 -25.16 4.25 18.06
CA ALA A 498 -24.49 3.34 17.16
C ALA A 498 -25.47 2.38 16.47
N ARG A 499 -25.53 2.43 15.16
CA ARG A 499 -26.41 1.63 14.31
C ARG A 499 -25.71 1.16 13.04
N LEU A 500 -26.30 0.20 12.36
CA LEU A 500 -25.80 -0.31 11.09
C LEU A 500 -25.62 0.84 10.09
N ALA A 501 -24.42 0.98 9.55
CA ALA A 501 -24.09 1.93 8.50
C ALA A 501 -24.41 1.32 7.12
N GLY A 502 -25.57 1.69 6.55
CA GLY A 502 -26.00 1.19 5.24
C GLY A 502 -26.91 -0.04 5.30
N LEU A 503 -27.22 -0.62 4.13
CA LEU A 503 -28.21 -1.68 3.98
C LEU A 503 -27.63 -3.11 3.94
N GLY A 504 -26.31 -3.28 4.17
CA GLY A 504 -25.71 -4.61 4.06
C GLY A 504 -24.27 -4.70 4.53
N PRO A 505 -23.62 -5.85 4.34
CA PRO A 505 -22.22 -6.06 4.75
C PRO A 505 -21.28 -5.18 3.92
N VAL A 506 -20.26 -4.65 4.59
CA VAL A 506 -19.24 -3.78 4.02
C VAL A 506 -18.07 -4.60 3.46
N ALA A 507 -17.81 -5.79 4.02
CA ALA A 507 -16.78 -6.71 3.57
C ALA A 507 -17.27 -8.17 3.69
N PRO A 508 -16.76 -9.07 2.83
CA PRO A 508 -16.01 -8.77 1.59
C PRO A 508 -16.91 -8.11 0.53
N ASP A 509 -16.38 -7.09 -0.16
CA ASP A 509 -17.11 -6.45 -1.26
C ASP A 509 -17.18 -7.40 -2.46
N LYS A 510 -18.41 -7.85 -2.79
CA LYS A 510 -18.66 -8.77 -3.89
C LYS A 510 -18.15 -8.24 -5.23
N LYS A 511 -18.27 -6.92 -5.47
CA LYS A 511 -17.84 -6.32 -6.73
C LYS A 511 -16.32 -6.35 -6.86
N VAL A 512 -15.62 -6.04 -5.79
CA VAL A 512 -14.15 -6.05 -5.75
C VAL A 512 -13.62 -7.48 -5.90
N VAL A 513 -14.19 -8.44 -5.16
CA VAL A 513 -13.75 -9.85 -5.21
C VAL A 513 -14.00 -10.46 -6.59
N LEU A 514 -15.21 -10.30 -7.15
CA LEU A 514 -15.56 -10.83 -8.47
C LEU A 514 -14.81 -10.09 -9.59
N GLY A 515 -14.65 -8.78 -9.49
CA GLY A 515 -13.86 -7.98 -10.44
C GLY A 515 -12.38 -8.36 -10.42
N GLY A 516 -11.80 -8.55 -9.24
CA GLY A 516 -10.44 -9.04 -9.08
C GLY A 516 -10.23 -10.46 -9.64
N ALA A 517 -11.19 -11.36 -9.40
CA ALA A 517 -11.14 -12.71 -9.95
C ALA A 517 -11.21 -12.72 -11.49
N LEU A 518 -12.09 -11.90 -12.08
CA LEU A 518 -12.20 -11.75 -13.53
C LEU A 518 -10.90 -11.19 -14.12
N LEU A 519 -10.33 -10.18 -13.51
CA LEU A 519 -9.08 -9.55 -13.94
C LEU A 519 -7.91 -10.54 -13.86
N LEU A 520 -7.77 -11.26 -12.75
CA LEU A 520 -6.75 -12.30 -12.60
C LEU A 520 -6.95 -13.46 -13.58
N GLY A 521 -8.20 -13.90 -13.78
CA GLY A 521 -8.55 -14.92 -14.75
C GLY A 521 -8.18 -14.57 -16.18
N LEU A 522 -8.17 -13.30 -16.55
CA LEU A 522 -7.77 -12.81 -17.88
C LEU A 522 -6.25 -12.54 -17.96
N LEU A 523 -5.65 -11.95 -16.94
CA LEU A 523 -4.22 -11.59 -16.97
C LEU A 523 -3.29 -12.79 -16.87
N LEU A 524 -3.60 -13.81 -16.06
CA LEU A 524 -2.74 -14.95 -15.88
C LEU A 524 -2.47 -15.74 -17.19
N PRO A 525 -3.48 -16.12 -17.99
CA PRO A 525 -3.24 -16.82 -19.25
C PRO A 525 -2.54 -15.91 -20.27
N MET A 526 -2.85 -14.63 -20.28
CA MET A 526 -2.17 -13.64 -21.13
C MET A 526 -0.68 -13.58 -20.80
N ALA A 527 -0.33 -13.41 -19.54
CA ALA A 527 1.06 -13.40 -19.09
C ALA A 527 1.78 -14.71 -19.42
N PHE A 528 1.12 -15.84 -19.17
CA PHE A 528 1.68 -17.16 -19.50
C PHE A 528 1.99 -17.33 -21.00
N ILE A 529 1.08 -16.89 -21.86
CA ILE A 529 1.27 -16.96 -23.32
C ILE A 529 2.42 -16.08 -23.76
N LEU A 530 2.50 -14.83 -23.25
CA LEU A 530 3.56 -13.88 -23.59
C LEU A 530 4.92 -14.33 -23.08
N ILE A 531 5.01 -14.81 -21.86
CA ILE A 531 6.25 -15.35 -21.28
C ILE A 531 6.74 -16.57 -22.09
N ARG A 532 5.84 -17.51 -22.40
CA ARG A 532 6.18 -18.66 -23.23
C ARG A 532 6.65 -18.27 -24.63
N ASP A 533 6.05 -17.26 -25.23
CA ASP A 533 6.43 -16.75 -26.55
C ASP A 533 7.78 -16.03 -26.49
N PHE A 534 8.04 -15.27 -25.45
CA PHE A 534 9.32 -14.60 -25.22
C PHE A 534 10.52 -15.58 -25.14
N PHE A 535 10.30 -16.72 -24.47
CA PHE A 535 11.33 -17.76 -24.37
C PHE A 535 11.43 -18.69 -25.60
N ASN A 536 10.55 -18.52 -26.61
CA ASN A 536 10.60 -19.33 -27.81
C ASN A 536 11.59 -18.72 -28.84
N ASP A 537 12.82 -19.22 -28.88
CA ASP A 537 13.88 -18.81 -29.82
C ASP A 537 13.81 -19.55 -31.16
N ARG A 538 12.67 -20.13 -31.56
CA ARG A 538 12.54 -20.89 -32.79
C ARG A 538 11.77 -20.13 -33.86
N ILE A 539 12.14 -20.36 -35.14
CA ILE A 539 11.46 -19.78 -36.29
C ILE A 539 10.08 -20.43 -36.43
N VAL A 540 9.04 -19.60 -36.39
CA VAL A 540 7.64 -20.09 -36.33
C VAL A 540 6.96 -20.12 -37.70
N ASP A 541 7.26 -19.16 -38.58
CA ASP A 541 6.61 -19.04 -39.89
C ASP A 541 7.52 -18.43 -40.95
N ALA A 542 7.04 -18.42 -42.20
CA ALA A 542 7.75 -17.89 -43.36
C ALA A 542 7.89 -16.35 -43.33
N ASP A 543 6.92 -15.65 -42.73
CA ASP A 543 6.97 -14.21 -42.62
C ASP A 543 8.02 -13.74 -41.60
N GLU A 544 8.20 -14.52 -40.54
CA GLU A 544 9.28 -14.32 -39.58
C GLU A 544 10.65 -14.56 -40.25
N LEU A 545 10.76 -15.63 -41.07
CA LEU A 545 11.96 -15.96 -41.80
C LEU A 545 12.37 -14.84 -42.72
N LYS A 546 11.41 -14.23 -43.45
CA LYS A 546 11.64 -13.06 -44.36
C LYS A 546 12.09 -11.81 -43.57
N ARG A 547 11.61 -11.63 -42.35
CA ARG A 547 12.00 -10.46 -41.55
C ARG A 547 13.39 -10.61 -40.92
N LEU A 548 13.76 -11.84 -40.55
CA LEU A 548 15.02 -12.11 -39.85
C LEU A 548 16.21 -12.31 -40.80
N SER A 549 15.99 -12.58 -42.09
CA SER A 549 17.06 -12.85 -43.02
C SER A 549 16.87 -12.11 -44.36
N PRO A 550 17.93 -11.49 -44.89
CA PRO A 550 17.93 -10.91 -46.24
C PRO A 550 18.04 -11.95 -47.36
N LEU A 551 18.25 -13.22 -47.00
CA LEU A 551 18.42 -14.31 -47.96
C LEU A 551 17.07 -14.66 -48.60
N PRO A 552 17.04 -14.88 -49.94
CA PRO A 552 15.80 -15.23 -50.63
C PRO A 552 15.30 -16.62 -50.18
N ILE A 553 13.97 -16.75 -50.08
CA ILE A 553 13.32 -18.03 -49.80
C ILE A 553 12.98 -18.73 -51.13
N LEU A 554 13.66 -19.82 -51.42
CA LEU A 554 13.46 -20.54 -52.65
C LEU A 554 12.11 -21.25 -52.73
N ALA A 555 11.77 -21.98 -51.64
CA ALA A 555 10.50 -22.70 -51.54
C ALA A 555 10.12 -23.03 -50.11
N LEU A 556 8.83 -23.33 -49.94
CA LEU A 556 8.21 -23.81 -48.68
C LEU A 556 7.87 -25.27 -48.86
N ILE A 557 8.41 -26.16 -47.99
CA ILE A 557 8.21 -27.60 -48.06
C ILE A 557 7.26 -28.01 -46.93
N PRO A 558 6.07 -28.52 -47.26
CA PRO A 558 5.09 -28.92 -46.24
C PRO A 558 5.56 -30.10 -45.40
N THR A 559 4.98 -30.21 -44.21
CA THR A 559 5.20 -31.34 -43.28
C THR A 559 4.89 -32.67 -43.95
N SER A 560 5.81 -33.63 -43.83
CA SER A 560 5.62 -35.02 -44.26
C SER A 560 6.03 -36.05 -43.21
N LYS A 561 5.27 -37.10 -43.13
CA LYS A 561 5.62 -38.28 -42.28
C LYS A 561 6.52 -39.28 -43.02
N ARG A 562 6.57 -39.24 -44.36
CA ARG A 562 7.38 -40.15 -45.21
C ARG A 562 8.76 -39.55 -45.43
N LYS A 563 9.76 -40.40 -45.46
CA LYS A 563 11.17 -40.01 -45.71
C LYS A 563 11.43 -39.77 -47.21
N ARG A 564 10.70 -40.41 -48.08
CA ARG A 564 10.76 -40.29 -49.53
C ARG A 564 9.33 -40.21 -50.07
N ILE A 565 9.06 -39.34 -51.00
CA ILE A 565 7.71 -39.09 -51.54
C ILE A 565 7.64 -39.33 -53.03
N LEU A 566 8.70 -39.00 -53.71
CA LEU A 566 8.81 -39.24 -55.15
C LEU A 566 9.69 -40.49 -55.40
N PRO A 567 9.32 -41.35 -56.35
CA PRO A 567 8.26 -41.20 -57.36
C PRO A 567 6.84 -41.64 -56.89
N ASP A 568 6.67 -42.11 -55.66
CA ASP A 568 5.44 -42.80 -55.19
C ASP A 568 4.18 -41.95 -55.20
N GLU A 569 4.29 -40.64 -54.88
CA GLU A 569 3.17 -39.70 -54.82
C GLU A 569 3.39 -38.45 -55.71
N PRO A 570 3.38 -38.59 -57.05
CA PRO A 570 3.76 -37.50 -57.95
C PRO A 570 2.75 -36.34 -57.98
N LYS A 571 1.53 -36.49 -57.49
CA LYS A 571 0.51 -35.43 -57.41
C LYS A 571 0.33 -34.82 -56.05
N SER A 572 1.18 -35.13 -55.08
CA SER A 572 1.09 -34.58 -53.75
C SER A 572 1.49 -33.11 -53.72
N LEU A 573 0.92 -32.35 -52.76
CA LEU A 573 1.31 -30.96 -52.49
C LEU A 573 2.83 -30.84 -52.27
N LEU A 574 3.41 -31.81 -51.66
CA LEU A 574 4.83 -31.89 -51.40
C LEU A 574 5.66 -32.07 -52.67
N ALA A 575 5.21 -32.95 -53.57
CA ALA A 575 5.85 -33.09 -54.91
C ALA A 575 5.80 -31.79 -55.69
N GLU A 576 4.69 -31.09 -55.61
CA GLU A 576 4.52 -29.79 -56.26
C GLU A 576 5.44 -28.71 -55.65
N SER A 577 5.64 -28.73 -54.33
CA SER A 577 6.59 -27.82 -53.68
C SER A 577 8.02 -28.05 -54.16
N PHE A 578 8.45 -29.26 -54.38
CA PHE A 578 9.78 -29.54 -54.95
C PHE A 578 9.86 -29.21 -56.44
N ARG A 579 8.76 -29.31 -57.22
CA ARG A 579 8.72 -28.80 -58.59
C ARG A 579 8.86 -27.29 -58.64
N THR A 580 8.19 -26.59 -57.70
CA THR A 580 8.33 -25.17 -57.57
C THR A 580 9.77 -24.79 -57.17
N ALA A 581 10.39 -25.49 -56.23
CA ALA A 581 11.80 -25.32 -55.90
C ALA A 581 12.72 -25.49 -57.09
N ARG A 582 12.48 -26.51 -57.94
CA ARG A 582 13.21 -26.73 -59.16
C ARG A 582 13.07 -25.54 -60.15
N ILE A 583 11.84 -25.09 -60.37
CA ILE A 583 11.56 -23.95 -61.29
C ILE A 583 12.26 -22.70 -60.78
N ASN A 584 12.15 -22.39 -59.48
CA ASN A 584 12.78 -21.23 -58.89
C ASN A 584 14.32 -21.26 -59.02
N LEU A 585 14.93 -22.43 -58.84
CA LEU A 585 16.38 -22.60 -59.08
C LEU A 585 16.82 -22.27 -60.52
N GLN A 586 15.97 -22.54 -61.52
CA GLN A 586 16.28 -22.19 -62.90
C GLN A 586 16.35 -20.67 -63.14
N TYR A 587 15.60 -19.90 -62.37
CA TYR A 587 15.63 -18.42 -62.47
C TYR A 587 16.82 -17.78 -61.75
N LEU A 588 17.43 -18.49 -60.77
CA LEU A 588 18.55 -17.93 -60.01
C LEU A 588 19.89 -17.97 -60.75
N ASN A 589 20.04 -18.87 -61.70
CA ASN A 589 21.31 -19.05 -62.40
C ASN A 589 21.13 -19.11 -63.94
N VAL A 590 21.45 -18.02 -64.59
CA VAL A 590 21.28 -17.81 -66.04
C VAL A 590 22.42 -18.38 -66.87
N SER A 591 23.56 -18.80 -66.30
CA SER A 591 24.80 -18.94 -67.06
C SER A 591 25.35 -20.38 -67.28
N THR A 592 24.82 -21.42 -66.60
CA THR A 592 25.37 -22.77 -66.74
C THR A 592 24.30 -23.86 -66.91
N GLN A 593 24.40 -24.66 -68.01
CA GLN A 593 23.55 -25.84 -68.24
C GLN A 593 23.78 -26.97 -67.19
N ARG A 594 24.85 -26.92 -66.45
CA ARG A 594 25.30 -27.93 -65.49
C ARG A 594 25.55 -27.30 -64.12
N GLN A 595 24.76 -27.67 -63.13
CA GLN A 595 24.81 -27.04 -61.81
C GLN A 595 25.12 -28.03 -60.69
N ILE A 596 25.89 -27.57 -59.71
CA ILE A 596 26.12 -28.25 -58.43
C ILE A 596 25.36 -27.50 -57.35
N ILE A 597 24.39 -28.16 -56.72
CA ILE A 597 23.52 -27.60 -55.70
C ILE A 597 23.88 -28.28 -54.37
N GLY A 598 24.33 -27.48 -53.39
CA GLY A 598 24.68 -27.97 -52.09
C GLY A 598 23.55 -27.77 -51.08
N PHE A 599 23.29 -28.74 -50.23
CA PHE A 599 22.38 -28.66 -49.12
C PHE A 599 23.14 -28.61 -47.81
N THR A 600 22.81 -27.64 -47.01
CA THR A 600 23.30 -27.53 -45.61
C THR A 600 22.22 -26.98 -44.69
N SER A 601 22.50 -26.88 -43.39
CA SER A 601 21.59 -26.32 -42.39
C SER A 601 22.34 -25.90 -41.11
N SER A 602 21.65 -25.39 -40.10
CA SER A 602 22.28 -25.04 -38.83
C SER A 602 22.62 -26.29 -37.98
N SER A 603 21.75 -27.27 -37.96
CA SER A 603 21.90 -28.43 -37.11
C SER A 603 21.39 -29.70 -37.75
N SER A 604 21.72 -30.85 -37.15
CA SER A 604 21.19 -32.12 -37.57
C SER A 604 19.69 -32.22 -37.31
N GLY A 605 18.93 -32.82 -38.23
CA GLY A 605 17.49 -33.02 -38.11
C GLY A 605 16.61 -31.96 -38.72
N GLU A 606 17.17 -30.97 -39.43
CA GLU A 606 16.41 -29.95 -40.14
C GLU A 606 15.81 -30.41 -41.46
N GLY A 607 16.22 -31.58 -41.97
CA GLY A 607 15.66 -32.25 -43.13
C GLY A 607 16.47 -32.06 -44.41
N LYS A 608 17.78 -31.80 -44.32
CA LYS A 608 18.70 -31.68 -45.47
C LYS A 608 18.59 -32.83 -46.44
N THR A 609 18.85 -34.07 -45.97
CA THR A 609 18.81 -35.29 -46.78
C THR A 609 17.45 -35.53 -47.43
N PHE A 610 16.36 -35.20 -46.68
CA PHE A 610 14.99 -35.28 -47.20
C PHE A 610 14.79 -34.31 -48.35
N CYS A 611 15.23 -33.07 -48.21
CA CYS A 611 15.09 -32.03 -49.23
C CYS A 611 16.01 -32.32 -50.43
N ALA A 612 17.25 -32.74 -50.20
CA ALA A 612 18.23 -33.07 -51.24
C ALA A 612 17.74 -34.23 -52.09
N LEU A 613 17.29 -35.35 -51.47
CA LEU A 613 16.80 -36.51 -52.19
C LEU A 613 15.55 -36.22 -53.02
N ASN A 614 14.55 -35.55 -52.44
CA ASN A 614 13.31 -35.28 -53.17
C ASN A 614 13.56 -34.25 -54.33
N LEU A 615 14.44 -33.29 -54.13
CA LEU A 615 14.82 -32.38 -55.23
C LEU A 615 15.60 -33.12 -56.33
N ALA A 616 16.55 -33.98 -55.96
CA ALA A 616 17.28 -34.84 -56.91
C ALA A 616 16.32 -35.70 -57.74
N THR A 617 15.34 -36.29 -57.09
CA THR A 617 14.30 -37.12 -57.72
C THR A 617 13.47 -36.25 -58.71
N VAL A 618 13.04 -35.03 -58.35
CA VAL A 618 12.29 -34.16 -59.25
C VAL A 618 13.13 -33.73 -60.45
N MET A 619 14.43 -33.47 -60.26
CA MET A 619 15.36 -33.18 -61.36
C MET A 619 15.48 -34.34 -62.33
N ALA A 620 15.67 -35.56 -61.82
CA ALA A 620 15.76 -36.77 -62.65
C ALA A 620 14.46 -37.04 -63.42
N ILE A 621 13.29 -36.97 -62.77
CA ILE A 621 11.98 -37.15 -63.41
C ILE A 621 11.77 -36.13 -64.55
N SER A 622 12.36 -34.94 -64.41
CA SER A 622 12.29 -33.91 -65.49
C SER A 622 13.21 -34.17 -66.68
N GLY A 623 13.87 -35.32 -66.75
CA GLY A 623 14.74 -35.71 -67.86
C GLY A 623 16.19 -35.25 -67.73
N LYS A 624 16.62 -34.69 -66.58
CA LYS A 624 18.00 -34.31 -66.30
C LYS A 624 18.80 -35.50 -65.74
N ARG A 625 19.99 -35.76 -66.26
CA ARG A 625 20.94 -36.71 -65.67
C ARG A 625 21.37 -36.14 -64.30
N THR A 626 20.88 -36.71 -63.20
CA THR A 626 21.06 -36.19 -61.86
C THR A 626 21.90 -37.11 -61.02
N LEU A 627 22.84 -36.55 -60.26
CA LEU A 627 23.63 -37.29 -59.29
C LEU A 627 23.34 -36.70 -57.88
N LEU A 628 23.05 -37.58 -56.92
CA LEU A 628 23.00 -37.24 -55.51
C LEU A 628 24.31 -37.71 -54.84
N VAL A 629 25.01 -36.79 -54.18
CA VAL A 629 26.26 -37.08 -53.46
C VAL A 629 26.01 -36.90 -51.96
N ASP A 630 26.15 -37.97 -51.20
CA ASP A 630 26.15 -37.93 -49.75
C ASP A 630 27.55 -37.51 -49.24
N ALA A 631 27.69 -36.23 -48.93
CA ALA A 631 28.90 -35.66 -48.39
C ALA A 631 28.86 -35.49 -46.86
N ASP A 632 27.78 -35.91 -46.18
CA ASP A 632 27.74 -35.97 -44.73
C ASP A 632 28.40 -37.24 -44.18
N MET A 633 29.74 -37.26 -44.25
CA MET A 633 30.56 -38.40 -43.84
C MET A 633 30.51 -38.64 -42.31
N ARG A 634 29.92 -37.74 -41.53
CA ARG A 634 29.77 -37.90 -40.08
C ARG A 634 28.50 -38.67 -39.71
N ARG A 635 27.39 -38.37 -40.40
CA ARG A 635 26.08 -38.98 -40.14
C ARG A 635 25.39 -39.29 -41.48
N PRO A 636 25.95 -40.19 -42.26
CA PRO A 636 25.39 -40.52 -43.57
C PRO A 636 23.98 -41.11 -43.43
N ARG A 637 23.05 -40.60 -44.24
CA ARG A 637 21.66 -41.04 -44.21
C ARG A 637 21.07 -41.39 -45.54
N VAL A 638 21.72 -41.04 -46.64
CA VAL A 638 21.22 -41.29 -47.98
C VAL A 638 21.06 -42.78 -48.25
N ALA A 639 22.04 -43.61 -47.86
CA ALA A 639 21.96 -45.07 -47.98
C ALA A 639 20.76 -45.65 -47.22
N THR A 640 20.54 -45.20 -46.00
CA THR A 640 19.41 -45.67 -45.17
C THR A 640 18.05 -45.23 -45.72
N VAL A 641 17.96 -44.04 -46.34
CA VAL A 641 16.70 -43.52 -46.91
C VAL A 641 16.39 -44.19 -48.23
N LEU A 642 17.40 -44.52 -49.02
CA LEU A 642 17.27 -45.23 -50.29
C LEU A 642 17.22 -46.77 -50.12
N GLU A 643 17.32 -47.28 -48.89
CA GLU A 643 17.36 -48.71 -48.58
C GLU A 643 18.42 -49.50 -49.36
N MET A 644 19.56 -48.83 -49.63
CA MET A 644 20.66 -49.39 -50.38
C MET A 644 21.74 -49.94 -49.44
N PRO A 645 22.43 -51.03 -49.84
CA PRO A 645 23.46 -51.63 -49.01
C PRO A 645 24.66 -50.68 -48.84
N GLU A 646 25.29 -50.73 -47.67
CA GLU A 646 26.54 -50.03 -47.40
C GLU A 646 27.65 -50.59 -48.31
N GLY A 647 28.58 -49.69 -48.72
CA GLY A 647 29.66 -50.10 -49.60
C GLY A 647 30.63 -48.95 -49.89
N PRO A 648 31.52 -49.10 -50.85
CA PRO A 648 32.42 -48.03 -51.22
C PRO A 648 31.63 -46.75 -51.65
N GLY A 649 32.10 -45.58 -51.22
CA GLY A 649 31.49 -44.28 -51.48
C GLY A 649 32.49 -43.16 -51.51
N LEU A 650 32.03 -41.94 -51.19
CA LEU A 650 32.85 -40.73 -51.23
C LEU A 650 34.14 -40.85 -50.40
N SER A 651 34.05 -41.34 -49.18
CA SER A 651 35.22 -41.51 -48.32
C SER A 651 36.28 -42.43 -48.93
N THR A 652 35.89 -43.60 -49.49
CA THR A 652 36.81 -44.54 -50.09
C THR A 652 37.43 -44.00 -51.41
N TYR A 653 36.69 -43.16 -52.15
CA TYR A 653 37.26 -42.47 -53.33
C TYR A 653 38.31 -41.44 -52.91
N LEU A 654 38.02 -40.65 -51.90
CA LEU A 654 38.91 -39.56 -51.42
C LEU A 654 40.24 -40.10 -50.87
N ILE A 655 40.24 -41.28 -50.22
CA ILE A 655 41.48 -41.95 -49.78
C ILE A 655 42.20 -42.72 -50.88
N GLY A 656 41.57 -42.90 -52.07
CA GLY A 656 42.17 -43.54 -53.23
C GLY A 656 41.96 -45.04 -53.35
N GLU A 657 41.08 -45.62 -52.51
CA GLU A 657 40.78 -47.06 -52.49
C GLU A 657 39.71 -47.46 -53.48
N ALA A 658 38.93 -46.52 -54.00
CA ALA A 658 37.87 -46.80 -54.98
C ALA A 658 37.95 -45.86 -56.20
N SER A 659 37.58 -46.37 -57.37
CA SER A 659 37.47 -45.57 -58.60
C SER A 659 36.11 -44.85 -58.66
N LEU A 660 36.03 -43.77 -59.43
CA LEU A 660 34.76 -43.01 -59.59
C LEU A 660 33.61 -43.91 -60.08
N ASP A 661 33.85 -44.78 -61.03
CA ASP A 661 32.81 -45.65 -61.60
C ASP A 661 32.34 -46.71 -60.59
N THR A 662 33.15 -47.05 -59.61
CA THR A 662 32.79 -48.04 -58.53
C THR A 662 31.86 -47.45 -57.49
N ILE A 663 32.01 -46.15 -57.21
CA ILE A 663 31.21 -45.46 -56.17
C ILE A 663 29.88 -44.91 -56.67
N ILE A 664 29.73 -44.72 -57.99
CA ILE A 664 28.47 -44.30 -58.61
C ILE A 664 27.52 -45.49 -58.65
N LYS A 665 26.38 -45.39 -57.98
CA LYS A 665 25.34 -46.40 -57.93
C LYS A 665 24.06 -45.93 -58.59
N LYS A 666 23.37 -46.81 -59.31
CA LYS A 666 22.05 -46.49 -59.88
C LYS A 666 20.99 -46.62 -58.79
N THR A 667 20.02 -45.72 -58.80
CA THR A 667 18.86 -45.81 -57.95
C THR A 667 17.67 -46.44 -58.70
N ASP A 668 16.57 -46.67 -57.97
CA ASP A 668 15.30 -47.09 -58.57
C ASP A 668 14.61 -46.00 -59.42
N VAL A 669 15.08 -44.77 -59.33
CA VAL A 669 14.58 -43.65 -60.14
C VAL A 669 15.40 -43.51 -61.41
N ALA A 670 14.73 -43.65 -62.56
CA ALA A 670 15.38 -43.48 -63.85
C ALA A 670 16.03 -42.06 -63.99
N GLY A 671 17.31 -42.01 -64.34
CA GLY A 671 18.05 -40.74 -64.47
C GLY A 671 18.64 -40.19 -63.16
N LEU A 672 18.47 -40.87 -62.03
CA LEU A 672 19.07 -40.54 -60.74
C LEU A 672 20.12 -41.57 -60.34
N ASP A 673 21.38 -41.16 -60.31
CA ASP A 673 22.46 -41.92 -59.72
C ASP A 673 22.84 -41.35 -58.35
N VAL A 674 23.54 -42.15 -57.53
CA VAL A 674 23.93 -41.74 -56.18
C VAL A 674 25.38 -42.14 -55.88
N ILE A 675 26.09 -41.22 -55.22
CA ILE A 675 27.35 -41.51 -54.52
C ILE A 675 27.05 -41.46 -53.01
N MET A 676 27.21 -42.60 -52.33
CA MET A 676 27.03 -42.67 -50.87
C MET A 676 28.27 -42.15 -50.17
N ALA A 677 28.15 -41.77 -48.89
CA ALA A 677 29.27 -41.29 -48.10
C ALA A 677 30.40 -42.31 -47.94
N GLY A 678 30.05 -43.62 -47.98
CA GLY A 678 30.99 -44.72 -47.68
C GLY A 678 31.20 -44.91 -46.17
N PRO A 679 32.16 -45.71 -45.77
CA PRO A 679 32.53 -45.90 -44.37
C PRO A 679 32.91 -44.57 -43.70
N ILE A 680 32.49 -44.40 -42.46
CA ILE A 680 32.75 -43.16 -41.69
C ILE A 680 34.25 -43.04 -41.44
N PRO A 681 34.92 -41.99 -41.98
CA PRO A 681 36.35 -41.82 -41.79
C PRO A 681 36.65 -41.16 -40.42
N PRO A 682 37.84 -41.35 -39.83
CA PRO A 682 38.23 -40.72 -38.62
C PRO A 682 38.36 -39.19 -38.76
N ASN A 683 38.79 -38.70 -39.91
CA ASN A 683 39.07 -37.29 -40.20
C ASN A 683 38.29 -36.77 -41.44
N PRO A 684 36.98 -36.57 -41.35
CA PRO A 684 36.15 -36.15 -42.49
C PRO A 684 36.60 -34.77 -43.10
N LEU A 685 37.05 -33.83 -42.27
CA LEU A 685 37.47 -32.50 -42.72
C LEU A 685 38.69 -32.56 -43.62
N GLU A 686 39.71 -33.32 -43.27
CA GLU A 686 40.95 -33.49 -44.05
C GLU A 686 40.68 -34.15 -45.40
N LEU A 687 39.71 -35.05 -45.44
CA LEU A 687 39.32 -35.67 -46.69
C LEU A 687 38.63 -34.72 -47.65
N VAL A 688 37.83 -33.82 -47.15
CA VAL A 688 37.14 -32.79 -47.96
C VAL A 688 38.12 -31.72 -48.43
N GLU A 689 39.22 -31.47 -47.69
CA GLU A 689 40.30 -30.57 -48.11
C GLU A 689 41.24 -31.16 -49.16
N HIS A 690 41.20 -32.47 -49.33
CA HIS A 690 42.10 -33.13 -50.26
C HIS A 690 41.83 -32.76 -51.75
N VAL A 691 42.87 -32.62 -52.56
CA VAL A 691 42.79 -32.22 -54.00
C VAL A 691 41.80 -33.08 -54.83
N ARG A 692 41.60 -34.36 -54.43
CA ARG A 692 40.70 -35.26 -55.11
C ARG A 692 39.23 -34.82 -55.05
N ILE A 693 38.81 -33.98 -54.10
CA ILE A 693 37.44 -33.43 -54.11
C ILE A 693 37.24 -32.52 -55.31
N THR A 694 38.23 -31.70 -55.64
CA THR A 694 38.23 -30.81 -56.82
C THR A 694 38.19 -31.61 -58.12
N GLU A 695 39.02 -32.67 -58.21
CA GLU A 695 39.02 -33.60 -59.35
C GLU A 695 37.68 -34.30 -59.52
N LEU A 696 37.08 -34.78 -58.39
CA LEU A 696 35.78 -35.40 -58.39
C LEU A 696 34.71 -34.48 -59.00
N PHE A 697 34.54 -33.26 -58.48
CA PHE A 697 33.52 -32.37 -58.97
C PHE A 697 33.77 -31.94 -60.43
N ALA A 698 35.02 -31.80 -60.88
CA ALA A 698 35.37 -31.52 -62.27
C ALA A 698 34.93 -32.66 -63.19
N GLN A 699 35.20 -33.94 -62.81
CA GLN A 699 34.78 -35.12 -63.57
C GLN A 699 33.26 -35.28 -63.58
N LEU A 700 32.59 -35.06 -62.45
CA LEU A 700 31.14 -35.19 -62.32
C LEU A 700 30.40 -34.14 -63.15
N ARG A 701 30.89 -32.90 -63.22
CA ARG A 701 30.33 -31.85 -64.10
C ARG A 701 30.36 -32.27 -65.58
N GLY A 702 31.33 -33.12 -66.00
CA GLY A 702 31.36 -33.67 -67.34
C GLY A 702 30.28 -34.70 -67.66
N ARG A 703 29.80 -35.41 -66.66
CA ARG A 703 28.90 -36.57 -66.78
C ARG A 703 27.43 -36.27 -66.51
N TYR A 704 27.12 -35.33 -65.56
CA TYR A 704 25.78 -35.06 -65.08
C TYR A 704 25.34 -33.63 -65.43
N ASP A 705 24.02 -33.45 -65.59
CA ASP A 705 23.41 -32.16 -65.83
C ASP A 705 23.12 -31.42 -64.51
N GLN A 706 22.83 -32.22 -63.46
CA GLN A 706 22.57 -31.72 -62.10
C GLN A 706 23.31 -32.59 -61.09
N ILE A 707 24.00 -31.97 -60.14
CA ILE A 707 24.68 -32.65 -59.05
C ILE A 707 24.14 -32.05 -57.74
N ILE A 708 23.55 -32.84 -56.91
CA ILE A 708 23.03 -32.45 -55.63
C ILE A 708 23.93 -33.03 -54.53
N VAL A 709 24.43 -32.16 -53.66
CA VAL A 709 25.33 -32.54 -52.57
C VAL A 709 24.62 -32.37 -51.25
N ASP A 710 24.34 -33.48 -50.59
CA ASP A 710 23.85 -33.49 -49.19
C ASP A 710 25.05 -33.45 -48.25
N ALA A 711 25.23 -32.37 -47.52
CA ALA A 711 26.41 -32.15 -46.71
C ALA A 711 26.10 -31.90 -45.24
N SER A 712 27.14 -31.94 -44.42
CA SER A 712 27.05 -31.71 -42.96
C SER A 712 26.47 -30.34 -42.60
N PRO A 713 25.84 -30.17 -41.42
CA PRO A 713 25.36 -28.87 -40.98
C PRO A 713 26.48 -27.87 -40.79
N MET A 714 26.34 -26.68 -41.43
CA MET A 714 27.32 -25.58 -41.37
C MET A 714 27.49 -24.97 -39.97
N GLY A 715 26.47 -25.11 -39.11
CA GLY A 715 26.51 -24.60 -37.72
C GLY A 715 27.35 -25.46 -36.77
N LEU A 716 27.71 -26.67 -37.15
CA LEU A 716 28.44 -27.60 -36.31
C LEU A 716 29.88 -27.87 -36.76
N VAL A 717 30.13 -27.77 -38.09
CA VAL A 717 31.41 -28.17 -38.68
C VAL A 717 31.77 -27.35 -39.91
N SER A 718 33.08 -27.13 -40.14
CA SER A 718 33.60 -26.34 -41.23
C SER A 718 33.61 -27.04 -42.61
N GLU A 719 33.28 -28.31 -42.66
CA GLU A 719 33.36 -29.15 -43.87
C GLU A 719 32.57 -28.58 -45.07
N TYR A 720 31.37 -28.07 -44.77
CA TYR A 720 30.54 -27.47 -45.83
C TYR A 720 31.15 -26.21 -46.44
N VAL A 721 31.86 -25.38 -45.66
CA VAL A 721 32.53 -24.16 -46.15
C VAL A 721 33.55 -24.51 -47.22
N ILE A 722 34.19 -25.70 -47.15
CA ILE A 722 35.14 -26.17 -48.13
C ILE A 722 34.38 -26.70 -49.38
N ILE A 723 33.34 -27.50 -49.17
CA ILE A 723 32.49 -28.00 -50.26
C ILE A 723 31.83 -26.86 -51.03
N MET A 724 31.46 -25.79 -50.36
CA MET A 724 30.81 -24.63 -50.97
C MET A 724 31.64 -24.00 -52.13
N ARG A 725 32.99 -24.13 -52.12
CA ARG A 725 33.85 -23.65 -53.20
C ARG A 725 33.60 -24.34 -54.55
N HIS A 726 33.00 -25.54 -54.52
CA HIS A 726 32.69 -26.34 -55.70
C HIS A 726 31.22 -26.31 -56.08
N VAL A 727 30.38 -25.63 -55.26
CA VAL A 727 28.92 -25.56 -55.37
C VAL A 727 28.54 -24.24 -56.04
N ASP A 728 27.60 -24.29 -57.01
CA ASP A 728 27.10 -23.10 -57.69
C ASP A 728 26.02 -22.35 -56.90
N VAL A 729 25.16 -23.13 -56.18
CA VAL A 729 24.08 -22.63 -55.30
C VAL A 729 24.00 -23.45 -54.02
N THR A 730 23.90 -22.77 -52.93
CA THR A 730 23.68 -23.39 -51.58
C THR A 730 22.25 -23.24 -51.17
N LEU A 731 21.60 -24.33 -50.83
CA LEU A 731 20.29 -24.36 -50.20
C LEU A 731 20.45 -24.58 -48.70
N TYR A 732 20.18 -23.54 -47.95
CA TYR A 732 20.22 -23.59 -46.48
C TYR A 732 18.84 -23.99 -45.95
N VAL A 733 18.74 -25.18 -45.38
CA VAL A 733 17.49 -25.71 -44.90
C VAL A 733 17.18 -25.19 -43.49
N VAL A 734 16.04 -24.53 -43.36
CA VAL A 734 15.46 -24.04 -42.13
C VAL A 734 14.21 -24.86 -41.80
N ARG A 735 14.09 -25.40 -40.61
CA ARG A 735 12.92 -26.21 -40.22
C ARG A 735 12.00 -25.42 -39.30
N GLN A 736 10.74 -25.28 -39.68
CA GLN A 736 9.72 -24.60 -38.89
C GLN A 736 9.57 -25.20 -37.49
N GLY A 737 9.54 -24.37 -36.44
CA GLY A 737 9.42 -24.77 -35.04
C GLY A 737 10.65 -25.52 -34.48
N PHE A 738 11.74 -25.65 -35.24
CA PHE A 738 12.95 -26.35 -34.84
C PHE A 738 14.22 -25.50 -34.90
N THR A 739 14.47 -24.84 -36.04
CA THR A 739 15.65 -23.99 -36.24
C THR A 739 15.59 -22.77 -35.35
N ARG A 740 16.72 -22.43 -34.68
CA ARG A 740 16.81 -21.26 -33.79
C ARG A 740 17.02 -19.97 -34.59
N ARG A 741 16.47 -18.87 -34.09
CA ARG A 741 16.68 -17.52 -34.64
C ARG A 741 18.17 -17.13 -34.71
N SER A 742 18.92 -17.51 -33.66
CA SER A 742 20.37 -17.26 -33.60
C SER A 742 21.13 -17.91 -34.75
N ALA A 743 20.75 -19.11 -35.14
CA ALA A 743 21.37 -19.79 -36.27
C ALA A 743 21.11 -19.10 -37.62
N LEU A 744 19.88 -18.57 -37.81
CA LEU A 744 19.55 -17.80 -39.01
C LEU A 744 20.28 -16.45 -39.05
N ARG A 745 20.46 -15.81 -37.92
CA ARG A 745 21.26 -14.60 -37.80
C ARG A 745 22.70 -14.83 -38.24
N LEU A 746 23.33 -15.91 -37.75
CA LEU A 746 24.70 -16.26 -38.11
C LEU A 746 24.89 -16.41 -39.61
N ILE A 747 24.03 -17.16 -40.30
CA ILE A 747 24.13 -17.35 -41.74
C ILE A 747 23.86 -16.04 -42.50
N SER A 748 22.94 -15.21 -41.99
CA SER A 748 22.65 -13.89 -42.59
C SER A 748 23.83 -12.93 -42.45
N GLU A 749 24.52 -12.93 -41.31
CA GLU A 749 25.76 -12.16 -41.10
C GLU A 749 26.90 -12.60 -42.04
N MET A 750 27.10 -13.94 -42.15
CA MET A 750 28.09 -14.47 -43.07
C MET A 750 27.82 -14.06 -44.55
N TYR A 751 26.55 -14.00 -44.92
CA TYR A 751 26.15 -13.52 -46.26
C TYR A 751 26.39 -12.03 -46.44
N GLN A 752 26.01 -11.21 -45.46
CA GLN A 752 26.24 -9.76 -45.48
C GLN A 752 27.75 -9.42 -45.49
N ASP A 753 28.55 -10.14 -44.75
CA ASP A 753 30.01 -10.01 -44.70
C ASP A 753 30.70 -10.53 -45.99
N LYS A 754 29.92 -11.00 -46.96
CA LYS A 754 30.43 -11.61 -48.22
C LYS A 754 31.36 -12.81 -48.03
N LYS A 755 31.24 -13.48 -46.86
CA LYS A 755 31.99 -14.73 -46.57
C LYS A 755 31.38 -15.92 -47.31
N ILE A 756 30.12 -15.83 -47.64
CA ILE A 756 29.37 -16.80 -48.44
C ILE A 756 28.55 -16.07 -49.49
N ALA A 757 28.38 -16.73 -50.67
CA ALA A 757 27.60 -16.20 -51.79
C ALA A 757 26.64 -17.30 -52.30
N ASN A 758 25.64 -16.90 -53.10
CA ASN A 758 24.71 -17.80 -53.75
C ASN A 758 24.01 -18.73 -52.76
N VAL A 759 23.48 -18.20 -51.68
CA VAL A 759 22.76 -18.97 -50.63
C VAL A 759 21.29 -18.57 -50.65
N ASP A 760 20.42 -19.55 -50.76
CA ASP A 760 18.98 -19.44 -50.68
C ASP A 760 18.43 -20.29 -49.50
N LEU A 761 17.33 -19.82 -48.93
CA LEU A 761 16.66 -20.52 -47.83
C LEU A 761 15.61 -21.46 -48.36
N LEU A 762 15.53 -22.66 -47.75
CA LEU A 762 14.47 -23.62 -47.98
C LEU A 762 13.75 -23.84 -46.62
N LEU A 763 12.51 -23.38 -46.50
CA LEU A 763 11.75 -23.62 -45.27
C LEU A 763 11.05 -24.96 -45.31
N ASN A 764 11.51 -25.87 -44.47
CA ASN A 764 11.01 -27.25 -44.36
C ASN A 764 10.04 -27.44 -43.17
N ASP A 765 9.23 -28.49 -43.25
CA ASP A 765 8.26 -28.86 -42.23
C ASP A 765 7.20 -27.82 -41.97
N VAL A 766 6.74 -27.14 -43.01
CA VAL A 766 5.72 -26.09 -42.91
C VAL A 766 4.36 -26.70 -42.64
N LYS A 767 3.75 -26.27 -41.54
CA LYS A 767 2.43 -26.74 -41.11
C LYS A 767 1.31 -26.11 -41.94
N PRO A 768 0.25 -26.88 -42.29
CA PRO A 768 -0.91 -26.33 -43.01
C PRO A 768 -1.51 -25.12 -42.28
N GLY A 769 -1.82 -24.07 -43.01
CA GLY A 769 -2.42 -22.85 -42.45
C GLY A 769 -1.43 -21.83 -41.86
N GLN A 770 -0.12 -22.10 -41.83
CA GLN A 770 0.90 -21.15 -41.40
C GLN A 770 1.88 -20.87 -42.54
N GLY A 771 1.68 -19.75 -43.27
CA GLY A 771 2.63 -19.30 -44.27
C GLY A 771 2.32 -19.64 -45.73
N TYR A 772 1.25 -20.39 -46.04
CA TYR A 772 0.71 -20.45 -47.40
C TYR A 772 -0.24 -19.24 -47.58
N GLY A 773 0.20 -18.19 -48.25
CA GLY A 773 -0.66 -17.09 -48.66
C GLY A 773 -1.84 -17.61 -49.51
N GLU A 774 -2.93 -16.85 -49.59
CA GLU A 774 -4.21 -17.19 -50.26
C GLU A 774 -4.12 -17.67 -51.72
N GLY A 775 -2.91 -17.74 -52.35
CA GLY A 775 -2.67 -18.17 -53.74
C GLY A 775 -2.63 -19.69 -53.98
N TYR A 776 -2.50 -20.56 -52.93
CA TYR A 776 -2.35 -22.03 -53.12
C TYR A 776 -3.58 -22.85 -52.70
N GLY A 777 -4.73 -22.20 -52.52
CA GLY A 777 -5.98 -22.85 -52.08
C GLY A 777 -6.66 -23.79 -53.05
N TYR A 778 -6.10 -24.07 -54.22
CA TYR A 778 -6.72 -24.91 -55.25
C TYR A 778 -6.49 -26.45 -55.09
N TYR A 779 -5.73 -26.92 -54.13
CA TYR A 779 -5.36 -28.33 -54.02
C TYR A 779 -5.75 -29.02 -52.69
N THR A 780 -6.60 -28.42 -51.91
CA THR A 780 -7.19 -29.08 -50.73
C THR A 780 -8.64 -29.45 -51.02
N LYS A 781 -8.85 -30.59 -51.67
CA LYS A 781 -10.06 -31.42 -51.55
C LYS A 781 -9.65 -32.86 -51.43
#